data_818915a855eb25e39d58b7a08be971a2
#
_entry.id   818915a855eb25e39d58b7a08be971a2
#
_cell.length_a   1.000
_cell.length_b   1.000
_cell.length_c   1.000
_cell.angle_alpha   90.00
_cell.angle_beta   90.00
_cell.angle_gamma   90.00
#
_symmetry.space_group_name_H-M   'P 1'
#
loop_
_entity.id
_entity.type
_entity.pdbx_description
1 polymer ?
#
loop_
_entity_poly.entity_id
_entity_poly.type
_entity_poly.pdbx_seq_one_letter_code
_entity_poly.pdbx_strand_id
1 'polypeptide(L)'
;MFRPFARVFIAIALALLVSTPVHAASPFTMAQVLSAPFVDDLTASPDGKAIAFTANERGMHNIFFSSGSEARKITPYSADDGQIVGSLAIVPGNRAVVYVRGEGTNRRSEYPNPLSLAIPPKQTIWVVSASGGQPVRVGEGNSPAVSPGGDRIVWILGGQPYSATLETSGAIRTGKPSRLFSIRGSLSDPQFSPDGSRLAFTNSRGDHSFIALYDLRSNRISYAAPYFAHDIAPAWSPDSRQIAFIRTPGTLENEDPYVDYVKEPWSIWIAGADGSGGHQIWQADRGMGSVFYGTDSAAQLFWSNNGQIAFPWEKDGWRHLYSIASSGGSAQLLTPGQFEVENATVALDHSRVIVSSNENDIDRRHIWSAGFDASPPAQITTGSDSQWTPAALASGAVAYVNAGYKNPPAVFVMRGEAATALGGPAVPPEFPANDLVEPQLVTFHAPDGLLIHAQLFVPQDGLTKHCAVIFDHGGSRRQMLPGFHYLEFYTDLYESNQYYANHGCVVLSINYRSGIMYGHNFREAKNYGAEGGSEYQDVLAGAAYLRNRSDVDPARMGIYGLSYGGYLTALGLARNSDIFKAGVDMAGVHNWATTRDADYGRAVGTAAERKIAEDSSPVSAIDTWRSPVFMSQGDDDRNVEFSQGVDLATRLRAKGVEVVEMVFPNETHENLKFADTLQLYDTSAAWLLKKLGAP
;
A
#
# COMPACT_ATOMS: atom_id res chain seq x y z
N MET A 1 61.82 66.52 -4.64
CA MET A 1 60.36 66.21 -4.65
C MET A 1 60.19 64.70 -4.43
N PHE A 2 59.83 64.31 -3.23
CA PHE A 2 59.79 62.93 -2.80
C PHE A 2 58.37 62.33 -3.02
N ARG A 3 58.31 61.17 -3.65
CA ARG A 3 57.12 60.33 -3.67
C ARG A 3 57.27 59.18 -2.64
N PRO A 4 56.29 58.88 -1.80
CA PRO A 4 56.40 57.77 -0.89
C PRO A 4 55.87 56.48 -1.54
N PHE A 5 56.60 55.40 -1.30
CA PHE A 5 56.19 53.98 -1.63
C PHE A 5 55.14 53.49 -0.69
N ALA A 6 54.04 53.01 -1.27
CA ALA A 6 52.99 52.26 -0.52
C ALA A 6 53.41 50.79 -0.43
N ARG A 7 53.54 50.27 0.79
CA ARG A 7 53.73 48.83 1.08
C ARG A 7 52.37 48.16 1.12
N VAL A 8 52.12 47.21 0.21
CA VAL A 8 50.98 46.32 0.23
C VAL A 8 51.31 45.15 1.17
N PHE A 9 50.55 44.99 2.26
CA PHE A 9 50.58 43.81 3.09
C PHE A 9 49.57 42.79 2.54
N ILE A 10 50.03 41.65 2.03
CA ILE A 10 49.19 40.48 1.68
C ILE A 10 48.98 39.67 2.96
N ALA A 11 47.79 39.72 3.51
CA ALA A 11 47.36 38.83 4.58
C ALA A 11 46.93 37.47 3.97
N ILE A 12 47.73 36.43 4.20
CA ILE A 12 47.37 35.04 3.88
C ILE A 12 46.43 34.56 4.99
N ALA A 13 45.13 34.45 4.69
CA ALA A 13 44.17 33.78 5.55
C ALA A 13 44.33 32.26 5.40
N LEU A 14 44.91 31.62 6.41
CA LEU A 14 44.95 30.16 6.54
C LEU A 14 43.55 29.69 6.93
N ALA A 15 42.76 29.14 6.00
CA ALA A 15 41.52 28.47 6.30
C ALA A 15 41.84 27.12 6.94
N LEU A 16 41.67 27.02 8.24
CA LEU A 16 41.67 25.77 8.98
C LEU A 16 40.36 25.01 8.55
N LEU A 17 40.53 24.05 7.67
CA LEU A 17 39.50 23.01 7.45
C LEU A 17 39.37 22.20 8.76
N VAL A 18 38.43 22.58 9.58
CA VAL A 18 37.99 21.74 10.70
C VAL A 18 37.25 20.57 10.05
N SER A 19 37.94 19.44 9.86
CA SER A 19 37.29 18.17 9.57
C SER A 19 36.46 17.80 10.82
N THR A 20 35.15 17.95 10.74
CA THR A 20 34.25 17.31 11.72
C THR A 20 34.55 15.79 11.68
N PRO A 21 34.84 15.16 12.82
CA PRO A 21 34.97 13.71 12.82
C PRO A 21 33.67 13.12 12.29
N VAL A 22 33.76 12.33 11.22
CA VAL A 22 32.67 11.44 10.80
C VAL A 22 32.46 10.51 11.98
N HIS A 23 31.36 10.69 12.69
CA HIS A 23 30.95 9.76 13.74
C HIS A 23 30.61 8.45 13.02
N ALA A 24 31.40 7.41 13.23
CA ALA A 24 31.01 6.10 12.77
C ALA A 24 29.69 5.75 13.47
N ALA A 25 28.63 5.45 12.68
CA ALA A 25 27.35 5.08 13.24
C ALA A 25 27.52 3.88 14.18
N SER A 26 26.93 3.95 15.36
CA SER A 26 26.94 2.82 16.28
C SER A 26 26.09 1.69 15.75
N PRO A 27 26.53 0.42 15.78
CA PRO A 27 25.68 -0.68 15.38
C PRO A 27 24.42 -0.75 16.25
N PHE A 28 23.25 -0.75 15.61
CA PHE A 28 21.96 -0.94 16.28
C PHE A 28 21.38 -2.33 16.02
N THR A 29 20.54 -2.81 16.92
CA THR A 29 19.88 -4.11 16.79
C THR A 29 18.64 -4.03 15.90
N MET A 30 18.19 -5.17 15.37
CA MET A 30 16.92 -5.25 14.62
C MET A 30 15.74 -4.78 15.50
N ALA A 31 15.72 -5.15 16.77
CA ALA A 31 14.68 -4.70 17.71
C ALA A 31 14.67 -3.19 17.94
N GLN A 32 15.81 -2.51 17.80
CA GLN A 32 15.88 -1.05 17.91
C GLN A 32 15.32 -0.37 16.65
N VAL A 33 15.71 -0.82 15.47
CA VAL A 33 15.25 -0.18 14.22
C VAL A 33 13.76 -0.48 13.95
N LEU A 34 13.26 -1.68 14.27
CA LEU A 34 11.84 -2.05 14.21
C LEU A 34 11.01 -1.49 15.38
N SER A 35 11.55 -0.60 16.20
CA SER A 35 10.83 -0.08 17.36
C SER A 35 9.91 1.10 17.05
N ALA A 36 10.07 1.72 15.90
CA ALA A 36 9.24 2.85 15.51
C ALA A 36 7.77 2.46 15.38
N PRO A 37 6.82 3.32 15.82
CA PRO A 37 5.42 3.06 15.60
C PRO A 37 5.07 3.24 14.12
N PHE A 38 4.16 2.41 13.62
CA PHE A 38 3.60 2.57 12.29
C PHE A 38 2.20 3.18 12.37
N VAL A 39 1.94 4.25 11.60
CA VAL A 39 0.67 4.99 11.57
C VAL A 39 -0.03 4.77 10.24
N ASP A 40 -1.33 4.40 10.29
CA ASP A 40 -2.15 4.11 9.12
C ASP A 40 -3.64 4.47 9.33
N ASP A 41 -4.47 4.17 8.32
CA ASP A 41 -5.94 4.32 8.30
C ASP A 41 -6.43 5.70 8.75
N LEU A 42 -5.76 6.77 8.25
CA LEU A 42 -6.13 8.15 8.54
C LEU A 42 -7.51 8.48 7.96
N THR A 43 -8.43 8.88 8.83
CA THR A 43 -9.78 9.31 8.44
C THR A 43 -10.19 10.62 9.12
N ALA A 44 -10.98 11.42 8.42
CA ALA A 44 -11.61 12.63 8.97
C ALA A 44 -13.10 12.39 9.27
N SER A 45 -13.63 13.14 10.23
CA SER A 45 -15.07 13.15 10.47
C SER A 45 -15.85 13.79 9.31
N PRO A 46 -17.14 13.46 9.12
CA PRO A 46 -17.97 14.06 8.07
C PRO A 46 -18.05 15.59 8.10
N ASP A 47 -17.89 16.19 9.28
CA ASP A 47 -17.87 17.66 9.45
C ASP A 47 -16.43 18.24 9.40
N GLY A 48 -15.41 17.40 9.22
CA GLY A 48 -13.99 17.77 9.12
C GLY A 48 -13.40 18.36 10.39
N LYS A 49 -14.04 18.18 11.56
CA LYS A 49 -13.55 18.75 12.83
C LYS A 49 -12.79 17.76 13.68
N ALA A 50 -12.79 16.49 13.31
CA ALA A 50 -12.07 15.44 14.02
C ALA A 50 -11.32 14.53 13.04
N ILE A 51 -10.28 13.88 13.55
CA ILE A 51 -9.42 12.94 12.86
C ILE A 51 -9.30 11.70 13.72
N ALA A 52 -9.28 10.53 13.08
CA ALA A 52 -8.86 9.28 13.70
C ALA A 52 -7.84 8.58 12.81
N PHE A 53 -6.94 7.82 13.41
CA PHE A 53 -5.97 6.99 12.71
C PHE A 53 -5.56 5.81 13.58
N THR A 54 -5.04 4.77 12.98
CA THR A 54 -4.48 3.63 13.70
C THR A 54 -2.99 3.82 13.92
N ALA A 55 -2.48 3.19 14.96
CA ALA A 55 -1.05 3.03 15.13
C ALA A 55 -0.74 1.64 15.67
N ASN A 56 0.26 0.99 15.08
CA ASN A 56 0.89 -0.21 15.59
C ASN A 56 2.14 0.18 16.39
N GLU A 57 2.16 -0.20 17.66
CA GLU A 57 3.29 -0.01 18.58
C GLU A 57 3.81 -1.41 18.96
N ARG A 58 4.64 -2.04 18.09
CA ARG A 58 5.18 -3.42 18.31
C ARG A 58 4.07 -4.47 18.51
N GLY A 59 3.12 -4.57 17.58
CA GLY A 59 1.98 -5.50 17.61
C GLY A 59 0.78 -5.03 18.42
N MET A 60 0.90 -3.92 19.13
CA MET A 60 -0.23 -3.31 19.86
C MET A 60 -0.97 -2.30 18.97
N HIS A 61 -1.98 -2.77 18.25
CA HIS A 61 -2.77 -1.93 17.35
C HIS A 61 -3.79 -1.10 18.11
N ASN A 62 -3.68 0.23 18.05
CA ASN A 62 -4.56 1.15 18.76
C ASN A 62 -5.10 2.26 17.84
N ILE A 63 -6.20 2.89 18.26
CA ILE A 63 -6.80 4.05 17.60
C ILE A 63 -6.39 5.31 18.36
N PHE A 64 -5.93 6.30 17.60
CA PHE A 64 -5.71 7.66 18.05
C PHE A 64 -6.81 8.57 17.50
N PHE A 65 -7.24 9.53 18.30
CA PHE A 65 -8.31 10.46 17.96
C PHE A 65 -7.95 11.88 18.36
N SER A 66 -8.29 12.84 17.50
CA SER A 66 -8.18 14.28 17.79
C SER A 66 -9.39 15.04 17.27
N SER A 67 -9.89 15.96 18.09
CA SER A 67 -10.80 17.03 17.67
C SER A 67 -10.20 18.42 17.96
N GLY A 68 -8.88 18.52 18.02
CA GLY A 68 -8.13 19.73 18.34
C GLY A 68 -6.70 19.70 17.77
N SER A 69 -5.73 20.10 18.58
CA SER A 69 -4.32 20.20 18.17
C SER A 69 -3.48 18.96 18.49
N GLU A 70 -4.00 18.02 19.27
CA GLU A 70 -3.25 16.84 19.71
C GLU A 70 -4.11 15.59 19.62
N ALA A 71 -3.51 14.49 19.17
CA ALA A 71 -4.15 13.18 19.13
C ALA A 71 -3.86 12.41 20.42
N ARG A 72 -4.83 11.62 20.84
CA ARG A 72 -4.72 10.75 22.03
C ARG A 72 -5.18 9.34 21.71
N LYS A 73 -4.56 8.35 22.34
CA LYS A 73 -4.97 6.95 22.30
C LYS A 73 -6.35 6.79 22.94
N ILE A 74 -7.30 6.16 22.24
CA ILE A 74 -8.67 5.97 22.73
C ILE A 74 -9.02 4.50 22.95
N THR A 75 -8.23 3.54 22.44
CA THR A 75 -8.39 2.11 22.69
C THR A 75 -7.36 1.58 23.67
N PRO A 76 -7.68 0.53 24.47
CA PRO A 76 -6.82 0.04 25.56
C PRO A 76 -5.98 -1.20 25.19
N TYR A 77 -5.70 -1.46 23.92
CA TYR A 77 -5.00 -2.67 23.51
C TYR A 77 -3.52 -2.61 23.89
N SER A 78 -3.04 -3.63 24.62
CA SER A 78 -1.71 -3.66 25.22
C SER A 78 -0.96 -4.99 24.99
N ALA A 79 -1.42 -5.80 24.06
CA ALA A 79 -0.81 -7.08 23.71
C ALA A 79 -0.53 -7.15 22.20
N ASP A 80 0.57 -7.80 21.86
CA ASP A 80 0.88 -8.29 20.51
C ASP A 80 0.06 -9.57 20.27
N ASP A 81 -1.20 -9.41 19.91
CA ASP A 81 -2.15 -10.52 19.78
C ASP A 81 -2.53 -10.85 18.32
N GLY A 82 -1.86 -10.22 17.37
CA GLY A 82 -2.10 -10.40 15.95
C GLY A 82 -3.47 -9.92 15.48
N GLN A 83 -4.14 -9.06 16.25
CA GLN A 83 -5.45 -8.51 15.91
C GLN A 83 -5.28 -7.09 15.35
N ILE A 84 -5.18 -6.96 14.05
CA ILE A 84 -5.13 -5.66 13.39
C ILE A 84 -6.40 -4.85 13.65
N VAL A 85 -6.26 -3.53 13.63
CA VAL A 85 -7.36 -2.56 13.79
C VAL A 85 -7.40 -1.68 12.57
N GLY A 86 -8.57 -1.52 11.94
CA GLY A 86 -8.71 -0.71 10.74
C GLY A 86 -10.17 -0.41 10.37
N SER A 87 -10.38 0.10 9.16
CA SER A 87 -11.69 0.50 8.64
C SER A 87 -12.41 1.49 9.56
N LEU A 88 -11.70 2.56 9.91
CA LEU A 88 -12.18 3.56 10.85
C LEU A 88 -13.31 4.41 10.25
N ALA A 89 -14.37 4.64 11.03
CA ALA A 89 -15.43 5.59 10.72
C ALA A 89 -15.78 6.44 11.94
N ILE A 90 -15.56 7.74 11.85
CA ILE A 90 -15.94 8.67 12.94
C ILE A 90 -17.46 8.88 12.90
N VAL A 91 -18.13 8.60 14.00
CA VAL A 91 -19.59 8.80 14.13
C VAL A 91 -19.92 10.29 14.04
N PRO A 92 -20.92 10.71 13.25
CA PRO A 92 -21.38 12.10 13.21
C PRO A 92 -21.59 12.69 14.59
N GLY A 93 -21.11 13.92 14.81
CA GLY A 93 -21.03 14.56 16.12
C GLY A 93 -19.75 14.27 16.90
N ASN A 94 -18.80 13.51 16.32
CA ASN A 94 -17.42 13.33 16.81
C ASN A 94 -17.31 12.71 18.21
N ARG A 95 -18.26 11.85 18.60
CA ARG A 95 -18.35 11.28 19.96
C ARG A 95 -17.80 9.86 20.05
N ALA A 96 -17.66 9.17 18.94
CA ALA A 96 -17.23 7.79 18.88
C ALA A 96 -16.57 7.46 17.55
N VAL A 97 -15.81 6.37 17.52
CA VAL A 97 -15.21 5.76 16.31
C VAL A 97 -15.72 4.33 16.22
N VAL A 98 -16.26 3.98 15.04
CA VAL A 98 -16.56 2.60 14.63
C VAL A 98 -15.33 2.04 13.94
N TYR A 99 -14.99 0.78 14.16
CA TYR A 99 -13.82 0.16 13.55
C TYR A 99 -13.96 -1.36 13.47
N VAL A 100 -13.10 -1.97 12.68
CA VAL A 100 -12.93 -3.42 12.57
C VAL A 100 -11.72 -3.85 13.38
N ARG A 101 -11.81 -4.99 14.07
CA ARG A 101 -10.68 -5.64 14.72
C ARG A 101 -10.58 -7.08 14.27
N GLY A 102 -9.38 -7.50 13.87
CA GLY A 102 -9.06 -8.81 13.32
C GLY A 102 -9.23 -8.89 11.80
N GLU A 103 -8.66 -9.89 11.21
CA GLU A 103 -8.75 -10.17 9.77
C GLU A 103 -9.90 -11.08 9.38
N GLY A 104 -10.22 -11.08 8.08
CA GLY A 104 -11.18 -11.98 7.46
C GLY A 104 -10.72 -13.43 7.42
N THR A 105 -11.57 -14.32 6.91
CA THR A 105 -11.26 -15.73 6.76
C THR A 105 -10.45 -16.00 5.48
N ASN A 106 -9.66 -17.07 5.51
CA ASN A 106 -9.05 -17.63 4.30
C ASN A 106 -10.10 -18.31 3.40
N ARG A 107 -9.66 -18.89 2.27
CA ARG A 107 -10.53 -19.61 1.30
C ARG A 107 -11.25 -20.82 1.89
N ARG A 108 -10.80 -21.33 3.07
CA ARG A 108 -11.44 -22.43 3.80
C ARG A 108 -12.39 -21.95 4.89
N SER A 109 -12.64 -20.63 4.97
CA SER A 109 -13.46 -20.00 6.00
C SER A 109 -12.86 -20.09 7.42
N GLU A 110 -11.53 -20.14 7.53
CA GLU A 110 -10.79 -20.17 8.79
C GLU A 110 -10.26 -18.78 9.10
N TYR A 111 -10.44 -18.29 10.32
CA TYR A 111 -9.86 -17.04 10.80
C TYR A 111 -8.38 -17.24 11.15
N PRO A 112 -7.52 -16.20 11.00
CA PRO A 112 -6.14 -16.27 11.46
C PRO A 112 -6.09 -16.52 12.96
N ASN A 113 -5.08 -17.27 13.39
CA ASN A 113 -4.93 -17.66 14.79
C ASN A 113 -3.46 -17.65 15.25
N PRO A 114 -2.75 -16.51 15.13
CA PRO A 114 -1.31 -16.45 15.41
C PRO A 114 -0.96 -16.80 16.86
N LEU A 115 -1.91 -16.68 17.79
CA LEU A 115 -1.74 -17.12 19.17
C LEU A 115 -2.06 -18.61 19.41
N SER A 116 -2.41 -19.37 18.39
CA SER A 116 -2.78 -20.80 18.50
C SER A 116 -3.87 -21.06 19.55
N LEU A 117 -4.85 -20.18 19.66
CA LEU A 117 -5.96 -20.31 20.60
C LEU A 117 -6.88 -21.47 20.22
N ALA A 118 -7.50 -22.13 21.20
CA ALA A 118 -8.49 -23.17 20.95
C ALA A 118 -9.73 -22.66 20.18
N ILE A 119 -10.04 -21.36 20.30
CA ILE A 119 -11.10 -20.67 19.55
C ILE A 119 -10.45 -19.44 18.93
N PRO A 120 -10.26 -19.43 17.59
CA PRO A 120 -9.69 -18.28 16.90
C PRO A 120 -10.53 -17.00 17.11
N PRO A 121 -9.88 -15.85 17.24
CA PRO A 121 -10.59 -14.57 17.26
C PRO A 121 -11.23 -14.31 15.89
N LYS A 122 -12.42 -13.73 15.91
CA LYS A 122 -13.17 -13.45 14.69
C LYS A 122 -13.06 -11.97 14.33
N GLN A 123 -13.05 -11.67 13.04
CA GLN A 123 -13.17 -10.29 12.56
C GLN A 123 -14.48 -9.68 13.05
N THR A 124 -14.40 -8.55 13.73
CA THR A 124 -15.52 -8.01 14.51
C THR A 124 -15.58 -6.48 14.43
N ILE A 125 -16.80 -5.95 14.34
CA ILE A 125 -17.09 -4.52 14.42
C ILE A 125 -17.16 -4.08 15.87
N TRP A 126 -16.49 -2.99 16.19
CA TRP A 126 -16.43 -2.36 17.52
C TRP A 126 -16.75 -0.88 17.45
N VAL A 127 -17.13 -0.31 18.57
CA VAL A 127 -17.29 1.14 18.75
C VAL A 127 -16.56 1.56 20.02
N VAL A 128 -15.77 2.62 19.95
CA VAL A 128 -15.10 3.22 21.10
C VAL A 128 -15.48 4.68 21.23
N SER A 129 -15.61 5.16 22.47
CA SER A 129 -15.83 6.58 22.73
C SER A 129 -14.63 7.43 22.26
N ALA A 130 -14.89 8.56 21.64
CA ALA A 130 -13.87 9.56 21.37
C ALA A 130 -13.15 10.06 22.64
N SER A 131 -13.75 9.88 23.84
CA SER A 131 -13.09 10.13 25.12
C SER A 131 -12.20 8.98 25.61
N GLY A 132 -12.18 7.86 24.89
CA GLY A 132 -11.48 6.64 25.27
C GLY A 132 -12.31 5.74 26.18
N GLY A 133 -11.74 4.61 26.57
CA GLY A 133 -12.35 3.62 27.46
C GLY A 133 -12.48 2.25 26.81
N GLN A 134 -13.33 1.40 27.42
CA GLN A 134 -13.56 0.04 26.90
C GLN A 134 -14.44 0.08 25.64
N PRO A 135 -14.00 -0.53 24.53
CA PRO A 135 -14.80 -0.64 23.33
C PRO A 135 -16.05 -1.51 23.54
N VAL A 136 -17.11 -1.18 22.81
CA VAL A 136 -18.36 -1.94 22.78
C VAL A 136 -18.39 -2.78 21.51
N ARG A 137 -18.57 -4.10 21.66
CA ARG A 137 -18.70 -5.03 20.54
C ARG A 137 -20.05 -4.85 19.85
N VAL A 138 -20.06 -4.68 18.54
CA VAL A 138 -21.26 -4.58 17.70
C VAL A 138 -21.66 -5.95 17.15
N GLY A 139 -20.78 -6.59 16.39
CA GLY A 139 -21.07 -7.87 15.72
C GLY A 139 -19.86 -8.39 14.92
N GLU A 140 -19.95 -9.64 14.44
CA GLU A 140 -18.95 -10.21 13.53
C GLU A 140 -19.10 -9.58 12.13
N GLY A 141 -18.01 -9.39 11.41
CA GLY A 141 -17.99 -8.90 10.03
C GLY A 141 -17.00 -7.76 9.80
N ASN A 142 -17.16 -7.08 8.65
CA ASN A 142 -16.27 -6.03 8.15
C ASN A 142 -17.02 -4.91 7.43
N SER A 143 -16.29 -3.94 6.86
CA SER A 143 -16.80 -2.84 6.03
C SER A 143 -17.96 -2.07 6.68
N PRO A 144 -17.77 -1.51 7.88
CA PRO A 144 -18.82 -0.76 8.55
C PRO A 144 -19.10 0.58 7.85
N ALA A 145 -20.37 0.91 7.68
CA ALA A 145 -20.86 2.21 7.26
C ALA A 145 -21.75 2.80 8.37
N VAL A 146 -21.50 4.06 8.74
CA VAL A 146 -22.30 4.79 9.73
C VAL A 146 -23.29 5.70 9.02
N SER A 147 -24.54 5.69 9.48
CA SER A 147 -25.57 6.59 8.94
C SER A 147 -25.22 8.07 9.18
N PRO A 148 -25.62 9.01 8.30
CA PRO A 148 -25.41 10.45 8.47
C PRO A 148 -25.99 11.00 9.78
N GLY A 149 -27.03 10.36 10.33
CA GLY A 149 -27.59 10.69 11.63
C GLY A 149 -26.77 10.17 12.83
N GLY A 150 -25.79 9.29 12.59
CA GLY A 150 -24.98 8.68 13.63
C GLY A 150 -25.72 7.66 14.51
N ASP A 151 -26.92 7.25 14.12
CA ASP A 151 -27.83 6.41 14.91
C ASP A 151 -27.88 4.93 14.44
N ARG A 152 -27.16 4.60 13.37
CA ARG A 152 -27.15 3.25 12.79
C ARG A 152 -25.79 2.91 12.23
N ILE A 153 -25.40 1.65 12.39
CA ILE A 153 -24.27 1.03 11.70
C ILE A 153 -24.82 -0.06 10.79
N VAL A 154 -24.31 -0.10 9.55
CA VAL A 154 -24.47 -1.23 8.61
C VAL A 154 -23.09 -1.81 8.35
N TRP A 155 -22.97 -3.14 8.24
CA TRP A 155 -21.71 -3.82 7.96
C TRP A 155 -21.97 -5.12 7.20
N ILE A 156 -20.92 -5.81 6.79
CA ILE A 156 -20.98 -7.04 6.01
C ILE A 156 -20.57 -8.25 6.87
N LEU A 157 -21.37 -9.30 6.84
CA LEU A 157 -20.99 -10.60 7.38
C LEU A 157 -21.35 -11.69 6.36
N GLY A 158 -20.33 -12.41 5.88
CA GLY A 158 -20.52 -13.47 4.87
C GLY A 158 -21.17 -12.93 3.57
N GLY A 159 -20.78 -11.74 3.12
CA GLY A 159 -21.33 -11.09 1.93
C GLY A 159 -22.76 -10.54 2.10
N GLN A 160 -23.33 -10.57 3.30
CA GLN A 160 -24.70 -10.12 3.57
C GLN A 160 -24.71 -8.89 4.50
N PRO A 161 -25.66 -7.94 4.32
CA PRO A 161 -25.74 -6.75 5.16
C PRO A 161 -26.37 -7.02 6.51
N TYR A 162 -25.70 -6.58 7.56
CA TYR A 162 -26.20 -6.56 8.94
C TYR A 162 -26.32 -5.13 9.43
N SER A 163 -27.16 -4.88 10.40
CA SER A 163 -27.27 -3.56 11.02
C SER A 163 -27.57 -3.62 12.52
N ALA A 164 -27.18 -2.55 13.21
CA ALA A 164 -27.59 -2.27 14.58
C ALA A 164 -27.83 -0.76 14.77
N THR A 165 -28.70 -0.40 15.69
CA THR A 165 -28.82 0.99 16.14
C THR A 165 -27.61 1.37 16.99
N LEU A 166 -27.27 2.67 17.01
CA LEU A 166 -26.15 3.22 17.76
C LEU A 166 -26.60 4.46 18.53
N GLU A 167 -26.27 4.51 19.81
CA GLU A 167 -26.45 5.68 20.67
C GLU A 167 -25.09 6.12 21.21
N THR A 168 -24.73 7.40 21.02
CA THR A 168 -23.45 7.99 21.45
C THR A 168 -23.64 9.27 22.30
N SER A 169 -24.88 9.65 22.62
CA SER A 169 -25.18 10.86 23.43
C SER A 169 -24.79 10.73 24.89
N GLY A 170 -24.51 9.53 25.36
CA GLY A 170 -24.04 9.19 26.69
C GLY A 170 -23.06 8.01 26.64
N ALA A 171 -23.26 7.02 27.52
CA ALA A 171 -22.53 5.76 27.33
C ALA A 171 -22.93 5.11 26.00
N ILE A 172 -21.93 4.59 25.28
CA ILE A 172 -22.19 3.91 24.00
C ILE A 172 -23.11 2.72 24.22
N ARG A 173 -24.18 2.65 23.43
CA ARG A 173 -25.11 1.53 23.39
C ARG A 173 -25.36 1.13 21.95
N THR A 174 -25.39 -0.16 21.70
CA THR A 174 -25.74 -0.74 20.39
C THR A 174 -26.98 -1.61 20.53
N GLY A 175 -27.85 -1.53 19.53
CA GLY A 175 -28.97 -2.46 19.42
C GLY A 175 -28.49 -3.87 19.10
N LYS A 176 -29.41 -4.85 19.20
CA LYS A 176 -29.09 -6.23 18.80
C LYS A 176 -28.80 -6.29 17.29
N PRO A 177 -27.67 -6.87 16.86
CA PRO A 177 -27.38 -7.10 15.45
C PRO A 177 -28.44 -7.93 14.77
N SER A 178 -28.84 -7.52 13.57
CA SER A 178 -29.77 -8.29 12.74
C SER A 178 -29.42 -8.12 11.27
N ARG A 179 -29.70 -9.14 10.46
CA ARG A 179 -29.59 -9.01 9.01
C ARG A 179 -30.56 -7.94 8.54
N LEU A 180 -30.05 -6.94 7.80
CA LEU A 180 -30.85 -5.80 7.33
C LEU A 180 -31.83 -6.25 6.22
N PHE A 181 -31.31 -7.02 5.25
CA PHE A 181 -32.08 -7.73 4.22
C PHE A 181 -31.26 -8.93 3.71
N SER A 182 -31.86 -9.75 2.86
CA SER A 182 -31.17 -10.83 2.15
C SER A 182 -30.99 -10.46 0.69
N ILE A 183 -29.80 -10.71 0.14
CA ILE A 183 -29.50 -10.47 -1.28
C ILE A 183 -28.84 -11.70 -1.89
N ARG A 184 -29.08 -11.95 -3.18
CA ARG A 184 -28.35 -12.97 -3.95
C ARG A 184 -26.94 -12.46 -4.25
N GLY A 185 -25.94 -13.32 -4.12
CA GLY A 185 -24.52 -12.95 -4.24
C GLY A 185 -23.99 -12.27 -2.98
N SER A 186 -22.94 -11.47 -3.15
CA SER A 186 -22.28 -10.75 -2.08
C SER A 186 -22.42 -9.24 -2.25
N LEU A 187 -22.40 -8.55 -1.13
CA LEU A 187 -22.43 -7.09 -1.04
C LEU A 187 -21.02 -6.58 -0.70
N SER A 188 -20.58 -5.50 -1.37
CA SER A 188 -19.41 -4.70 -1.01
C SER A 188 -19.74 -3.21 -1.07
N ASP A 189 -18.87 -2.39 -0.49
CA ASP A 189 -18.88 -0.93 -0.55
C ASP A 189 -20.21 -0.28 -0.11
N PRO A 190 -20.76 -0.62 1.08
CA PRO A 190 -22.01 -0.03 1.54
C PRO A 190 -21.84 1.47 1.84
N GLN A 191 -22.67 2.31 1.21
CA GLN A 191 -22.63 3.76 1.36
C GLN A 191 -24.04 4.31 1.59
N PHE A 192 -24.23 5.02 2.72
CA PHE A 192 -25.46 5.79 2.90
C PHE A 192 -25.52 6.98 1.92
N SER A 193 -26.72 7.30 1.43
CA SER A 193 -26.96 8.60 0.79
C SER A 193 -26.71 9.72 1.81
N PRO A 194 -26.27 10.92 1.38
CA PRO A 194 -26.04 12.05 2.28
C PRO A 194 -27.24 12.40 3.18
N ASP A 195 -28.48 12.20 2.72
CA ASP A 195 -29.71 12.39 3.48
C ASP A 195 -30.08 11.21 4.41
N GLY A 196 -29.30 10.12 4.35
CA GLY A 196 -29.49 8.92 5.16
C GLY A 196 -30.71 8.06 4.79
N SER A 197 -31.42 8.37 3.72
CA SER A 197 -32.65 7.66 3.34
C SER A 197 -32.40 6.33 2.63
N ARG A 198 -31.23 6.15 2.02
CA ARG A 198 -30.87 4.99 1.20
C ARG A 198 -29.47 4.49 1.50
N LEU A 199 -29.23 3.22 1.12
CA LEU A 199 -27.92 2.57 1.11
C LEU A 199 -27.63 2.13 -0.32
N ALA A 200 -26.52 2.60 -0.92
CA ALA A 200 -25.97 2.07 -2.15
C ALA A 200 -24.88 1.04 -1.85
N PHE A 201 -24.72 0.06 -2.72
CA PHE A 201 -23.68 -0.95 -2.62
C PHE A 201 -23.44 -1.65 -3.95
N THR A 202 -22.27 -2.22 -4.12
CA THR A 202 -21.97 -3.16 -5.19
C THR A 202 -22.51 -4.53 -4.83
N ASN A 203 -23.34 -5.13 -5.71
CA ASN A 203 -23.84 -6.50 -5.55
C ASN A 203 -23.15 -7.42 -6.55
N SER A 204 -22.11 -8.13 -6.11
CA SER A 204 -21.39 -9.11 -6.92
C SER A 204 -22.11 -10.46 -6.98
N ARG A 205 -22.09 -11.06 -8.16
CA ARG A 205 -22.71 -12.37 -8.43
C ARG A 205 -21.77 -13.34 -9.15
N GLY A 206 -20.46 -13.12 -9.01
CA GLY A 206 -19.42 -13.89 -9.65
C GLY A 206 -18.97 -13.22 -10.95
N ASP A 207 -19.53 -13.62 -12.06
CA ASP A 207 -19.21 -13.15 -13.43
C ASP A 207 -19.77 -11.77 -13.79
N HIS A 208 -20.56 -11.16 -12.90
CA HIS A 208 -21.14 -9.81 -13.08
C HIS A 208 -21.44 -9.14 -11.73
N SER A 209 -21.66 -7.83 -11.76
CA SER A 209 -22.12 -7.08 -10.60
C SER A 209 -23.10 -5.97 -10.99
N PHE A 210 -23.87 -5.51 -10.02
CA PHE A 210 -24.83 -4.40 -10.18
C PHE A 210 -24.65 -3.40 -9.06
N ILE A 211 -24.93 -2.11 -9.31
CA ILE A 211 -25.18 -1.16 -8.25
C ILE A 211 -26.62 -1.32 -7.77
N ALA A 212 -26.76 -1.68 -6.51
CA ALA A 212 -28.04 -1.87 -5.85
C ALA A 212 -28.30 -0.76 -4.82
N LEU A 213 -29.54 -0.34 -4.70
CA LEU A 213 -30.03 0.75 -3.86
C LEU A 213 -31.11 0.22 -2.93
N TYR A 214 -30.85 0.24 -1.63
CA TYR A 214 -31.84 -0.16 -0.62
C TYR A 214 -32.48 1.09 0.00
N ASP A 215 -33.79 1.21 -0.11
CA ASP A 215 -34.59 2.28 0.50
C ASP A 215 -34.97 1.86 1.93
N LEU A 216 -34.50 2.58 2.94
CA LEU A 216 -34.67 2.23 4.34
C LEU A 216 -36.12 2.40 4.83
N ARG A 217 -36.92 3.22 4.16
CA ARG A 217 -38.32 3.44 4.54
C ARG A 217 -39.25 2.34 3.99
N SER A 218 -39.09 2.03 2.70
CA SER A 218 -39.94 1.06 2.01
C SER A 218 -39.47 -0.39 2.15
N ASN A 219 -38.24 -0.60 2.63
CA ASN A 219 -37.55 -1.90 2.68
C ASN A 219 -37.46 -2.58 1.29
N ARG A 220 -37.20 -1.81 0.24
CA ARG A 220 -37.10 -2.30 -1.13
C ARG A 220 -35.71 -2.07 -1.71
N ILE A 221 -35.29 -3.00 -2.55
CA ILE A 221 -34.06 -2.91 -3.33
C ILE A 221 -34.44 -2.60 -4.78
N SER A 222 -33.77 -1.62 -5.37
CA SER A 222 -33.75 -1.32 -6.79
C SER A 222 -32.33 -1.43 -7.34
N TYR A 223 -32.19 -1.48 -8.65
CA TYR A 223 -30.89 -1.61 -9.32
C TYR A 223 -30.71 -0.46 -10.31
N ALA A 224 -29.54 0.15 -10.31
CA ALA A 224 -29.20 1.24 -11.23
C ALA A 224 -28.82 0.65 -12.59
N ALA A 225 -29.69 0.84 -13.61
CA ALA A 225 -29.43 0.46 -15.00
C ALA A 225 -28.76 -0.94 -15.18
N PRO A 226 -29.36 -2.06 -14.69
CA PRO A 226 -28.74 -3.38 -14.75
C PRO A 226 -28.40 -3.78 -16.19
N TYR A 227 -27.21 -4.37 -16.39
CA TYR A 227 -26.66 -4.75 -17.68
C TYR A 227 -25.76 -5.98 -17.56
N PHE A 228 -25.32 -6.57 -18.70
CA PHE A 228 -24.34 -7.66 -18.73
C PHE A 228 -22.93 -7.11 -18.58
N ALA A 229 -22.56 -6.70 -17.37
CA ALA A 229 -21.30 -6.02 -17.08
C ALA A 229 -20.93 -6.14 -15.58
N HIS A 230 -19.78 -5.58 -15.22
CA HIS A 230 -19.44 -5.33 -13.84
C HIS A 230 -19.67 -3.85 -13.52
N ASP A 231 -20.60 -3.57 -12.62
CA ASP A 231 -20.83 -2.25 -12.06
C ASP A 231 -20.16 -2.16 -10.69
N ILE A 232 -19.33 -1.13 -10.49
CA ILE A 232 -18.52 -0.92 -9.30
C ILE A 232 -18.49 0.55 -8.87
N ALA A 233 -17.91 0.83 -7.70
CA ALA A 233 -17.60 2.17 -7.21
C ALA A 233 -18.80 3.13 -7.24
N PRO A 234 -19.93 2.81 -6.59
CA PRO A 234 -21.05 3.74 -6.50
C PRO A 234 -20.65 5.02 -5.77
N ALA A 235 -21.17 6.16 -6.22
CA ALA A 235 -20.92 7.46 -5.59
C ALA A 235 -22.20 8.33 -5.63
N TRP A 236 -22.70 8.71 -4.45
CA TRP A 236 -23.86 9.57 -4.32
C TRP A 236 -23.56 11.01 -4.73
N SER A 237 -24.49 11.67 -5.41
CA SER A 237 -24.47 13.13 -5.55
C SER A 237 -24.67 13.79 -4.19
N PRO A 238 -24.08 15.00 -3.94
CA PRO A 238 -24.21 15.69 -2.65
C PRO A 238 -25.65 15.97 -2.22
N ASP A 239 -26.58 16.11 -3.18
CA ASP A 239 -28.00 16.34 -2.92
C ASP A 239 -28.84 15.05 -2.77
N SER A 240 -28.20 13.87 -2.77
CA SER A 240 -28.84 12.54 -2.65
C SER A 240 -29.82 12.15 -3.77
N ARG A 241 -29.82 12.87 -4.89
CA ARG A 241 -30.79 12.63 -5.96
C ARG A 241 -30.32 11.67 -7.03
N GLN A 242 -29.01 11.51 -7.17
CA GLN A 242 -28.39 10.71 -8.22
C GLN A 242 -27.28 9.83 -7.63
N ILE A 243 -27.01 8.75 -8.35
CA ILE A 243 -25.85 7.89 -8.10
C ILE A 243 -25.07 7.75 -9.39
N ALA A 244 -23.76 7.98 -9.32
CA ALA A 244 -22.81 7.65 -10.38
C ALA A 244 -22.12 6.34 -10.07
N PHE A 245 -21.70 5.61 -11.09
CA PHE A 245 -20.95 4.39 -10.94
C PHE A 245 -20.12 4.10 -12.18
N ILE A 246 -19.12 3.24 -12.01
CA ILE A 246 -18.25 2.77 -13.07
C ILE A 246 -18.78 1.44 -13.57
N ARG A 247 -18.84 1.31 -14.92
CA ARG A 247 -19.17 0.05 -15.61
C ARG A 247 -17.97 -0.42 -16.39
N THR A 248 -17.52 -1.64 -16.09
CA THR A 248 -16.49 -2.35 -16.85
C THR A 248 -17.13 -3.50 -17.62
N PRO A 249 -16.55 -3.95 -18.75
CA PRO A 249 -17.04 -5.13 -19.45
C PRO A 249 -17.13 -6.35 -18.54
N GLY A 250 -18.10 -7.21 -18.79
CA GLY A 250 -18.15 -8.54 -18.17
C GLY A 250 -16.95 -9.37 -18.60
N THR A 251 -16.31 -10.07 -17.66
CA THR A 251 -15.20 -10.98 -17.93
C THR A 251 -15.71 -12.42 -17.97
N LEU A 252 -15.23 -13.21 -18.92
CA LEU A 252 -15.39 -14.65 -18.86
C LEU A 252 -14.44 -15.24 -17.78
N GLU A 253 -14.80 -16.35 -17.18
CA GLU A 253 -13.88 -17.09 -16.30
C GLU A 253 -12.54 -17.29 -17.02
N ASN A 254 -11.43 -16.93 -16.36
CA ASN A 254 -10.03 -17.04 -16.85
C ASN A 254 -9.56 -15.95 -17.84
N GLU A 255 -10.22 -14.82 -17.95
CA GLU A 255 -9.68 -13.67 -18.69
C GLU A 255 -8.96 -12.71 -17.76
N ASP A 256 -7.78 -12.23 -18.20
CA ASP A 256 -7.08 -11.14 -17.52
C ASP A 256 -7.78 -9.81 -17.80
N PRO A 257 -8.39 -9.15 -16.81
CA PRO A 257 -9.10 -7.89 -17.04
C PRO A 257 -8.17 -6.72 -17.41
N TYR A 258 -6.85 -6.85 -17.20
CA TYR A 258 -5.90 -5.75 -17.36
C TYR A 258 -5.19 -5.72 -18.72
N VAL A 259 -5.25 -6.78 -19.53
CA VAL A 259 -4.45 -6.89 -20.75
C VAL A 259 -5.27 -6.83 -22.06
N ASP A 260 -6.60 -6.93 -21.99
CA ASP A 260 -7.40 -7.04 -23.21
C ASP A 260 -7.98 -5.69 -23.69
N TYR A 261 -7.17 -4.92 -24.43
CA TYR A 261 -7.59 -3.67 -25.11
C TYR A 261 -8.62 -3.89 -26.25
N VAL A 262 -9.01 -5.11 -26.53
CA VAL A 262 -9.93 -5.47 -27.61
C VAL A 262 -11.40 -5.36 -27.16
N LYS A 263 -11.64 -5.42 -25.85
CA LYS A 263 -12.99 -5.36 -25.28
C LYS A 263 -13.61 -3.96 -25.35
N GLU A 264 -14.88 -3.90 -25.00
CA GLU A 264 -15.59 -2.65 -24.84
C GLU A 264 -14.92 -1.80 -23.72
N PRO A 265 -14.56 -0.52 -23.99
CA PRO A 265 -13.96 0.33 -22.97
C PRO A 265 -14.90 0.57 -21.80
N TRP A 266 -14.32 0.76 -20.60
CA TRP A 266 -15.09 1.11 -19.42
C TRP A 266 -15.82 2.46 -19.56
N SER A 267 -16.84 2.68 -18.75
CA SER A 267 -17.73 3.83 -18.85
C SER A 267 -18.23 4.31 -17.48
N ILE A 268 -18.71 5.57 -17.44
CA ILE A 268 -19.36 6.15 -16.27
C ILE A 268 -20.84 6.28 -16.56
N TRP A 269 -21.63 5.79 -15.65
CA TRP A 269 -23.10 5.79 -15.70
C TRP A 269 -23.66 6.59 -14.54
N ILE A 270 -24.87 7.11 -14.73
CA ILE A 270 -25.63 7.83 -13.70
C ILE A 270 -27.06 7.31 -13.69
N ALA A 271 -27.67 7.28 -12.51
CA ALA A 271 -29.08 6.95 -12.34
C ALA A 271 -29.70 7.81 -11.25
N GLY A 272 -31.03 7.88 -11.23
CA GLY A 272 -31.76 8.46 -10.10
C GLY A 272 -31.56 7.67 -8.82
N ALA A 273 -31.75 8.29 -7.67
CA ALA A 273 -31.61 7.68 -6.35
C ALA A 273 -32.53 6.46 -6.13
N ASP A 274 -33.54 6.27 -6.93
CA ASP A 274 -34.43 5.11 -6.96
C ASP A 274 -34.02 4.04 -7.99
N GLY A 275 -32.91 4.26 -8.71
CA GLY A 275 -32.41 3.41 -9.79
C GLY A 275 -33.01 3.71 -11.17
N SER A 276 -33.97 4.62 -11.27
CA SER A 276 -34.61 4.98 -12.54
C SER A 276 -33.73 5.86 -13.43
N GLY A 277 -34.06 5.93 -14.73
CA GLY A 277 -33.45 6.85 -15.68
C GLY A 277 -31.95 6.65 -15.93
N GLY A 278 -31.45 5.45 -15.63
CA GLY A 278 -30.03 5.15 -15.78
C GLY A 278 -29.54 5.27 -17.22
N HIS A 279 -28.43 6.00 -17.43
CA HIS A 279 -27.81 6.21 -18.74
C HIS A 279 -26.30 6.44 -18.61
N GLN A 280 -25.60 6.19 -19.70
CA GLN A 280 -24.16 6.45 -19.83
C GLN A 280 -23.93 7.96 -20.03
N ILE A 281 -23.01 8.53 -19.26
CA ILE A 281 -22.59 9.93 -19.42
C ILE A 281 -21.24 10.06 -20.11
N TRP A 282 -20.40 9.00 -20.04
CA TRP A 282 -19.08 9.00 -20.66
C TRP A 282 -18.58 7.57 -20.87
N GLN A 283 -17.66 7.39 -21.81
CA GLN A 283 -16.94 6.14 -22.07
C GLN A 283 -15.50 6.44 -22.43
N ALA A 284 -14.57 5.59 -21.96
CA ALA A 284 -13.16 5.69 -22.30
C ALA A 284 -12.93 5.46 -23.80
N ASP A 285 -11.83 6.01 -24.34
CA ASP A 285 -11.38 5.73 -25.68
C ASP A 285 -10.88 4.28 -25.79
N ARG A 286 -10.89 3.70 -26.99
CA ARG A 286 -10.25 2.41 -27.25
C ARG A 286 -8.73 2.54 -27.18
N GLY A 287 -8.04 1.51 -26.75
CA GLY A 287 -6.57 1.49 -26.61
C GLY A 287 -6.13 1.90 -25.20
N MET A 288 -5.10 2.74 -25.09
CA MET A 288 -4.57 3.18 -23.79
C MET A 288 -5.68 3.75 -22.89
N GLY A 289 -5.76 3.24 -21.66
CA GLY A 289 -6.80 3.65 -20.71
C GLY A 289 -8.21 3.11 -20.99
N SER A 290 -8.37 2.16 -21.94
CA SER A 290 -9.66 1.48 -22.20
C SER A 290 -10.05 0.50 -21.09
N VAL A 291 -9.08 0.01 -20.33
CA VAL A 291 -9.28 -0.78 -19.10
C VAL A 291 -9.27 0.17 -17.91
N PHE A 292 -10.21 -0.02 -16.99
CA PHE A 292 -10.27 0.81 -15.78
C PHE A 292 -9.10 0.46 -14.84
N TYR A 293 -8.32 1.48 -14.51
CA TYR A 293 -7.28 1.43 -13.50
C TYR A 293 -7.51 2.57 -12.49
N GLY A 294 -8.00 2.19 -11.29
CA GLY A 294 -8.38 3.14 -10.22
C GLY A 294 -7.19 3.68 -9.42
N THR A 295 -7.50 4.62 -8.53
CA THR A 295 -6.58 5.07 -7.47
C THR A 295 -6.66 4.13 -6.27
N ASP A 296 -5.72 4.27 -5.32
CA ASP A 296 -5.74 3.50 -4.06
C ASP A 296 -6.74 4.05 -3.03
N SER A 297 -7.59 5.00 -3.45
CA SER A 297 -8.67 5.56 -2.64
C SER A 297 -9.89 4.65 -2.62
N ALA A 298 -10.63 4.64 -1.51
CA ALA A 298 -11.90 3.92 -1.41
C ALA A 298 -12.94 4.42 -2.42
N ALA A 299 -13.01 5.75 -2.67
CA ALA A 299 -13.86 6.35 -3.70
C ALA A 299 -13.08 6.49 -5.02
N GLN A 300 -13.76 6.23 -6.14
CA GLN A 300 -13.20 6.41 -7.48
C GLN A 300 -13.91 7.53 -8.28
N LEU A 301 -15.04 7.98 -7.80
CA LEU A 301 -15.84 9.06 -8.39
C LEU A 301 -16.06 10.15 -7.35
N PHE A 302 -15.71 11.38 -7.68
CA PHE A 302 -15.72 12.52 -6.76
C PHE A 302 -16.66 13.61 -7.30
N TRP A 303 -17.79 13.81 -6.63
CA TRP A 303 -18.77 14.81 -7.03
C TRP A 303 -18.40 16.21 -6.54
N SER A 304 -18.57 17.19 -7.44
CA SER A 304 -18.58 18.60 -7.08
C SER A 304 -20.00 19.10 -6.79
N ASN A 305 -20.12 20.26 -6.14
CA ASN A 305 -21.42 20.91 -5.91
C ASN A 305 -22.10 21.44 -7.18
N ASN A 306 -21.36 21.63 -8.26
CA ASN A 306 -21.87 22.15 -9.54
C ASN A 306 -22.11 21.04 -10.58
N GLY A 307 -22.16 19.76 -10.15
CA GLY A 307 -22.51 18.65 -11.00
C GLY A 307 -21.37 18.13 -11.90
N GLN A 308 -20.11 18.42 -11.57
CA GLN A 308 -18.95 17.77 -12.16
C GLN A 308 -18.62 16.52 -11.36
N ILE A 309 -18.06 15.50 -12.02
CA ILE A 309 -17.57 14.25 -11.41
C ILE A 309 -16.12 14.10 -11.82
N ALA A 310 -15.20 14.10 -10.86
CA ALA A 310 -13.81 13.73 -11.12
C ALA A 310 -13.62 12.21 -10.99
N PHE A 311 -12.71 11.65 -11.81
CA PHE A 311 -12.46 10.22 -11.89
C PHE A 311 -11.04 9.93 -12.41
N PRO A 312 -10.43 8.79 -12.09
CA PRO A 312 -9.12 8.39 -12.62
C PRO A 312 -9.24 7.86 -14.05
N TRP A 313 -8.29 8.24 -14.91
CA TRP A 313 -8.16 7.69 -16.25
C TRP A 313 -6.70 7.73 -16.73
N GLU A 314 -6.26 6.66 -17.37
CA GLU A 314 -4.89 6.48 -17.85
C GLU A 314 -4.77 6.68 -19.37
N LYS A 315 -5.42 7.70 -19.91
CA LYS A 315 -5.53 7.96 -21.36
C LYS A 315 -4.20 8.08 -22.09
N ASP A 316 -3.23 8.71 -21.46
CA ASP A 316 -1.91 9.04 -22.03
C ASP A 316 -0.78 8.17 -21.48
N GLY A 317 -1.13 7.13 -20.72
CA GLY A 317 -0.18 6.21 -20.10
C GLY A 317 0.24 6.64 -18.69
N TRP A 318 -0.41 7.67 -18.13
CA TRP A 318 -0.26 8.11 -16.75
C TRP A 318 -1.62 8.17 -16.08
N ARG A 319 -1.72 7.72 -14.84
CA ARG A 319 -2.98 7.74 -14.08
C ARG A 319 -3.27 9.14 -13.56
N HIS A 320 -4.13 9.85 -14.28
CA HIS A 320 -4.57 11.21 -13.98
C HIS A 320 -6.00 11.27 -13.48
N LEU A 321 -6.36 12.39 -12.84
CA LEU A 321 -7.75 12.75 -12.65
C LEU A 321 -8.28 13.53 -13.86
N TYR A 322 -9.48 13.19 -14.28
CA TYR A 322 -10.30 13.89 -15.27
C TYR A 322 -11.61 14.32 -14.64
N SER A 323 -12.31 15.29 -15.19
CA SER A 323 -13.67 15.64 -14.80
C SER A 323 -14.64 15.57 -15.98
N ILE A 324 -15.90 15.25 -15.68
CA ILE A 324 -17.03 15.20 -16.62
C ILE A 324 -18.26 15.82 -15.99
N ALA A 325 -19.07 16.55 -16.76
CA ALA A 325 -20.37 16.99 -16.28
C ALA A 325 -21.32 15.80 -16.08
N SER A 326 -22.13 15.80 -15.05
CA SER A 326 -23.16 14.77 -14.83
C SER A 326 -24.19 14.66 -15.94
N SER A 327 -24.30 15.70 -16.80
CA SER A 327 -25.08 15.67 -18.02
C SER A 327 -24.37 15.03 -19.22
N GLY A 328 -23.13 14.58 -19.05
CA GLY A 328 -22.29 14.04 -20.11
C GLY A 328 -21.47 15.09 -20.86
N GLY A 329 -20.70 14.64 -21.83
CA GLY A 329 -19.85 15.49 -22.68
C GLY A 329 -18.41 14.98 -22.79
N SER A 330 -17.45 15.91 -22.96
CA SER A 330 -16.04 15.59 -23.06
C SER A 330 -15.36 15.68 -21.70
N ALA A 331 -14.58 14.69 -21.34
CA ALA A 331 -13.77 14.70 -20.12
C ALA A 331 -12.63 15.72 -20.24
N GLN A 332 -12.35 16.42 -19.14
CA GLN A 332 -11.29 17.42 -19.02
C GLN A 332 -10.20 16.89 -18.10
N LEU A 333 -8.94 16.98 -18.52
CA LEU A 333 -7.77 16.56 -17.73
C LEU A 333 -7.53 17.57 -16.59
N LEU A 334 -7.49 17.09 -15.35
CA LEU A 334 -7.28 17.91 -14.15
C LEU A 334 -5.82 17.93 -13.66
N THR A 335 -5.07 16.86 -13.89
CA THR A 335 -3.71 16.68 -13.36
C THR A 335 -2.73 16.32 -14.47
N PRO A 336 -2.40 17.28 -15.39
CA PRO A 336 -1.55 17.02 -16.55
C PRO A 336 -0.08 16.87 -16.17
N GLY A 337 0.65 15.91 -16.78
CA GLY A 337 2.10 15.75 -16.60
C GLY A 337 2.57 14.31 -16.79
N GLN A 338 3.85 14.05 -16.51
CA GLN A 338 4.43 12.70 -16.48
C GLN A 338 4.55 12.21 -15.03
N PHE A 339 3.42 11.92 -14.43
CA PHE A 339 3.29 11.47 -13.05
C PHE A 339 1.94 10.75 -12.86
N GLU A 340 1.76 10.08 -11.72
CA GLU A 340 0.52 9.41 -11.39
C GLU A 340 -0.11 9.96 -10.11
N VAL A 341 -1.45 10.00 -10.09
CA VAL A 341 -2.23 10.22 -8.86
C VAL A 341 -2.43 8.88 -8.16
N GLU A 342 -2.04 8.77 -6.89
CA GLU A 342 -2.17 7.54 -6.09
C GLU A 342 -3.41 7.55 -5.21
N ASN A 343 -3.60 8.60 -4.40
CA ASN A 343 -4.80 8.75 -3.57
C ASN A 343 -5.55 10.04 -3.93
N ALA A 344 -6.85 10.04 -3.68
CA ALA A 344 -7.70 11.21 -3.89
C ALA A 344 -8.83 11.27 -2.85
N THR A 345 -9.21 12.47 -2.45
CA THR A 345 -10.39 12.77 -1.65
C THR A 345 -11.00 14.10 -2.09
N VAL A 346 -12.30 14.28 -1.88
CA VAL A 346 -12.96 15.55 -2.20
C VAL A 346 -12.90 16.50 -0.98
N ALA A 347 -12.65 17.78 -1.22
CA ALA A 347 -12.76 18.79 -0.17
C ALA A 347 -14.21 18.86 0.37
N LEU A 348 -14.38 19.20 1.66
CA LEU A 348 -15.71 19.19 2.30
C LEU A 348 -16.74 20.12 1.65
N ASP A 349 -16.27 21.19 1.02
CA ASP A 349 -17.12 22.11 0.24
C ASP A 349 -17.35 21.64 -1.20
N HIS A 350 -16.86 20.47 -1.57
CA HIS A 350 -16.93 19.90 -2.91
C HIS A 350 -16.41 20.82 -4.04
N SER A 351 -15.50 21.75 -3.71
CA SER A 351 -14.95 22.72 -4.69
C SER A 351 -13.74 22.17 -5.47
N ARG A 352 -13.03 21.18 -4.90
CA ARG A 352 -11.79 20.60 -5.45
C ARG A 352 -11.56 19.18 -4.97
N VAL A 353 -10.68 18.48 -5.66
CA VAL A 353 -10.14 17.17 -5.24
C VAL A 353 -8.74 17.40 -4.65
N ILE A 354 -8.44 16.74 -3.55
CA ILE A 354 -7.12 16.73 -2.90
C ILE A 354 -6.50 15.38 -3.21
N VAL A 355 -5.26 15.38 -3.71
CA VAL A 355 -4.60 14.17 -4.19
C VAL A 355 -3.22 13.99 -3.57
N SER A 356 -2.77 12.75 -3.48
CA SER A 356 -1.37 12.38 -3.33
C SER A 356 -0.86 11.93 -4.68
N SER A 357 0.27 12.46 -5.13
CA SER A 357 0.87 12.14 -6.42
C SER A 357 2.39 12.28 -6.38
N ASN A 358 3.07 11.71 -7.37
CA ASN A 358 4.51 11.88 -7.58
C ASN A 358 4.85 12.99 -8.59
N GLU A 359 3.99 14.00 -8.70
CA GLU A 359 4.24 15.19 -9.50
C GLU A 359 5.49 15.93 -9.02
N ASN A 360 6.39 16.28 -9.94
CA ASN A 360 7.69 16.94 -9.73
C ASN A 360 8.77 16.09 -9.01
N ASP A 361 8.43 14.92 -8.44
CA ASP A 361 9.41 13.99 -7.88
C ASP A 361 8.88 12.55 -8.04
N ILE A 362 9.37 11.87 -9.05
CA ILE A 362 8.88 10.55 -9.47
C ILE A 362 9.02 9.48 -8.38
N ASP A 363 9.95 9.67 -7.44
CA ASP A 363 10.29 8.72 -6.38
C ASP A 363 9.65 9.06 -5.02
N ARG A 364 8.90 10.19 -4.93
CA ARG A 364 8.21 10.64 -3.70
C ARG A 364 6.73 10.92 -3.95
N ARG A 365 6.01 11.19 -2.89
CA ARG A 365 4.60 11.64 -2.90
C ARG A 365 4.48 12.98 -2.24
N HIS A 366 3.69 13.86 -2.86
CA HIS A 366 3.27 15.13 -2.28
C HIS A 366 1.77 15.31 -2.39
N ILE A 367 1.22 16.16 -1.52
CA ILE A 367 -0.21 16.49 -1.54
C ILE A 367 -0.44 17.71 -2.43
N TRP A 368 -1.43 17.58 -3.32
CA TRP A 368 -1.85 18.59 -4.27
C TRP A 368 -3.36 18.81 -4.20
N SER A 369 -3.85 19.89 -4.77
CA SER A 369 -5.28 20.13 -4.98
C SER A 369 -5.56 20.48 -6.44
N ALA A 370 -6.61 19.89 -7.02
CA ALA A 370 -7.06 20.14 -8.38
C ALA A 370 -8.53 20.62 -8.37
N GLY A 371 -8.81 21.72 -9.09
CA GLY A 371 -10.18 22.16 -9.34
C GLY A 371 -10.88 21.23 -10.32
N PHE A 372 -12.22 21.28 -10.37
CA PHE A 372 -13.00 20.53 -11.36
C PHE A 372 -13.05 21.21 -12.75
N ASP A 373 -12.47 22.39 -12.88
CA ASP A 373 -12.49 23.26 -14.07
C ASP A 373 -11.19 23.20 -14.89
N ALA A 374 -10.34 22.22 -14.64
CA ALA A 374 -9.02 22.04 -15.26
C ALA A 374 -8.08 23.25 -15.07
N SER A 375 -8.27 24.05 -14.03
CA SER A 375 -7.26 25.01 -13.57
C SER A 375 -6.00 24.25 -13.10
N PRO A 376 -4.80 24.84 -13.24
CA PRO A 376 -3.57 24.16 -12.81
C PRO A 376 -3.64 23.69 -11.37
N PRO A 377 -3.20 22.44 -11.06
CA PRO A 377 -3.14 21.96 -9.70
C PRO A 377 -2.23 22.83 -8.81
N ALA A 378 -2.58 22.95 -7.55
CA ALA A 378 -1.79 23.68 -6.56
C ALA A 378 -1.14 22.70 -5.59
N GLN A 379 0.20 22.82 -5.43
CA GLN A 379 0.95 22.02 -4.47
C GLN A 379 0.64 22.45 -3.04
N ILE A 380 0.33 21.49 -2.17
CA ILE A 380 0.03 21.73 -0.74
C ILE A 380 1.25 21.43 0.11
N THR A 381 1.97 20.33 -0.18
CA THR A 381 3.16 19.92 0.59
C THR A 381 4.41 19.89 -0.27
N THR A 382 5.55 20.14 0.33
CA THR A 382 6.88 20.15 -0.30
C THR A 382 7.90 19.52 0.63
N GLY A 383 9.13 19.34 0.16
CA GLY A 383 10.26 18.88 0.97
C GLY A 383 10.80 17.53 0.51
N SER A 384 11.66 16.92 1.34
CA SER A 384 12.32 15.63 1.06
C SER A 384 11.58 14.42 1.60
N ASP A 385 10.54 14.62 2.44
CA ASP A 385 9.68 13.56 2.95
C ASP A 385 8.55 13.23 1.95
N SER A 386 7.96 12.07 2.05
CA SER A 386 6.77 11.69 1.30
C SER A 386 5.50 11.92 2.12
N GLN A 387 4.41 12.31 1.44
CA GLN A 387 3.11 12.53 2.06
C GLN A 387 2.02 11.78 1.30
N TRP A 388 1.14 11.08 2.04
CA TRP A 388 0.07 10.27 1.47
C TRP A 388 -1.21 10.31 2.29
N THR A 389 -2.27 9.64 1.82
CA THR A 389 -3.59 9.50 2.46
C THR A 389 -4.15 10.85 2.90
N PRO A 390 -4.41 11.80 1.96
CA PRO A 390 -4.98 13.10 2.32
C PRO A 390 -6.41 12.94 2.84
N ALA A 391 -6.73 13.64 3.93
CA ALA A 391 -8.07 13.73 4.51
C ALA A 391 -8.50 15.21 4.60
N ALA A 392 -9.66 15.52 4.02
CA ALA A 392 -10.20 16.88 3.98
C ALA A 392 -10.75 17.30 5.35
N LEU A 393 -10.37 18.48 5.81
CA LEU A 393 -10.82 19.06 7.08
C LEU A 393 -11.61 20.35 6.89
N ALA A 394 -12.33 20.75 7.96
CA ALA A 394 -13.03 22.02 7.99
C ALA A 394 -12.08 23.19 7.72
N SER A 395 -12.62 24.30 7.16
CA SER A 395 -11.89 25.51 6.81
C SER A 395 -10.78 25.33 5.77
N GLY A 396 -10.87 24.26 4.95
CA GLY A 396 -9.92 23.98 3.87
C GLY A 396 -8.57 23.43 4.34
N ALA A 397 -8.43 23.03 5.62
CA ALA A 397 -7.26 22.32 6.10
C ALA A 397 -7.20 20.88 5.55
N VAL A 398 -6.01 20.29 5.50
CA VAL A 398 -5.78 18.93 5.03
C VAL A 398 -4.94 18.17 6.04
N ALA A 399 -5.41 17.03 6.50
CA ALA A 399 -4.58 16.06 7.22
C ALA A 399 -3.95 15.07 6.25
N TYR A 400 -2.76 14.58 6.57
CA TYR A 400 -2.02 13.59 5.77
C TYR A 400 -1.01 12.85 6.65
N VAL A 401 -0.57 11.70 6.21
CA VAL A 401 0.57 11.00 6.80
C VAL A 401 1.85 11.50 6.11
N ASN A 402 2.89 11.79 6.91
CA ASN A 402 4.21 12.22 6.45
C ASN A 402 5.27 11.27 6.97
N ALA A 403 6.22 10.88 6.13
CA ALA A 403 7.39 10.12 6.54
C ALA A 403 8.60 10.46 5.67
N GLY A 404 9.79 10.37 6.26
CA GLY A 404 11.06 10.58 5.60
C GLY A 404 12.02 9.42 5.83
N TYR A 405 13.33 9.63 5.57
CA TYR A 405 14.29 8.54 5.74
C TYR A 405 14.59 8.20 7.22
N LYS A 406 14.45 9.14 8.13
CA LYS A 406 14.66 8.96 9.57
C LYS A 406 13.45 9.34 10.43
N ASN A 407 12.39 9.79 9.78
CA ASN A 407 11.16 10.20 10.42
C ASN A 407 10.09 9.14 10.12
N PRO A 408 9.73 8.28 11.10
CA PRO A 408 8.66 7.30 10.93
C PRO A 408 7.33 7.97 10.58
N PRO A 409 6.35 7.23 10.03
CA PRO A 409 5.04 7.77 9.64
C PRO A 409 4.34 8.49 10.79
N ALA A 410 3.91 9.71 10.55
CA ALA A 410 3.19 10.54 11.53
C ALA A 410 2.12 11.38 10.85
N VAL A 411 1.03 11.69 11.57
CA VAL A 411 -0.04 12.53 11.05
C VAL A 411 0.28 14.01 11.20
N PHE A 412 0.17 14.73 10.09
CA PHE A 412 0.31 16.18 10.02
C PHE A 412 -1.00 16.83 9.56
N VAL A 413 -1.18 18.08 9.93
CA VAL A 413 -2.27 18.93 9.45
C VAL A 413 -1.72 20.20 8.83
N MET A 414 -2.05 20.43 7.57
CA MET A 414 -1.76 21.67 6.86
C MET A 414 -2.91 22.67 7.07
N ARG A 415 -2.59 23.85 7.55
CA ARG A 415 -3.51 25.00 7.68
C ARG A 415 -2.89 26.22 7.01
N GLY A 416 -3.41 26.60 5.85
CA GLY A 416 -2.73 27.56 4.99
C GLY A 416 -1.38 27.00 4.55
N GLU A 417 -0.30 27.68 4.87
CA GLU A 417 1.07 27.26 4.56
C GLU A 417 1.80 26.58 5.73
N ALA A 418 1.13 26.41 6.88
CA ALA A 418 1.73 25.86 8.09
C ALA A 418 1.34 24.38 8.26
N ALA A 419 2.34 23.49 8.22
CA ALA A 419 2.22 22.09 8.59
C ALA A 419 2.53 21.90 10.08
N THR A 420 1.66 21.19 10.80
CA THR A 420 1.84 20.90 12.22
C THR A 420 1.61 19.42 12.46
N ALA A 421 2.55 18.76 13.15
CA ALA A 421 2.34 17.39 13.61
C ALA A 421 1.18 17.34 14.60
N LEU A 422 0.28 16.37 14.41
CA LEU A 422 -0.90 16.22 15.26
C LEU A 422 -0.58 15.56 16.60
N GLY A 423 0.62 15.00 16.76
CA GLY A 423 0.92 14.07 17.84
C GLY A 423 0.43 12.67 17.53
N GLY A 424 0.65 11.75 18.45
CA GLY A 424 0.33 10.33 18.26
C GLY A 424 1.21 9.45 19.13
N PRO A 425 1.53 8.21 18.69
CA PRO A 425 2.46 7.37 19.42
C PRO A 425 3.86 8.01 19.44
N ALA A 426 4.51 7.90 20.58
CA ALA A 426 5.88 8.42 20.71
C ALA A 426 6.88 7.46 20.05
N VAL A 427 7.80 7.99 19.28
CA VAL A 427 8.96 7.22 18.81
C VAL A 427 9.81 6.86 20.03
N PRO A 428 10.11 5.57 20.27
CA PRO A 428 10.89 5.14 21.42
C PRO A 428 12.31 5.73 21.40
N PRO A 429 12.90 6.05 22.56
CA PRO A 429 14.24 6.64 22.63
C PRO A 429 15.35 5.72 22.12
N GLU A 430 15.10 4.41 22.09
CA GLU A 430 16.03 3.40 21.52
C GLU A 430 16.00 3.34 20.01
N PHE A 431 15.02 3.98 19.32
CA PHE A 431 15.00 4.05 17.87
C PHE A 431 16.20 4.82 17.34
N PRO A 432 17.00 4.26 16.40
CA PRO A 432 18.30 4.79 16.02
C PRO A 432 18.23 5.88 14.93
N ALA A 433 17.34 6.85 15.05
CA ALA A 433 17.07 7.86 14.02
C ALA A 433 18.34 8.58 13.50
N ASN A 434 19.33 8.79 14.38
CA ASN A 434 20.57 9.50 14.02
C ASN A 434 21.64 8.60 13.38
N ASP A 435 21.46 7.28 13.44
CA ASP A 435 22.36 6.28 12.88
C ASP A 435 21.83 5.68 11.55
N LEU A 436 20.63 6.11 11.11
CA LEU A 436 20.08 5.75 9.81
C LEU A 436 20.81 6.51 8.70
N VAL A 437 21.05 5.82 7.57
CA VAL A 437 21.65 6.44 6.38
C VAL A 437 20.56 7.00 5.45
N GLU A 438 20.81 8.18 4.87
CA GLU A 438 19.92 8.73 3.84
C GLU A 438 20.09 7.94 2.54
N PRO A 439 19.03 7.29 2.01
CA PRO A 439 19.12 6.56 0.76
C PRO A 439 19.40 7.51 -0.41
N GLN A 440 20.40 7.19 -1.22
CA GLN A 440 20.69 7.92 -2.46
C GLN A 440 19.76 7.40 -3.57
N LEU A 441 19.06 8.30 -4.22
CA LEU A 441 18.30 7.94 -5.43
C LEU A 441 19.29 7.73 -6.58
N VAL A 442 19.26 6.55 -7.17
CA VAL A 442 20.13 6.17 -8.28
C VAL A 442 19.31 5.58 -9.41
N THR A 443 19.83 5.69 -10.63
CA THR A 443 19.24 5.07 -11.81
C THR A 443 20.28 4.31 -12.59
N PHE A 444 19.84 3.25 -13.28
CA PHE A 444 20.64 2.50 -14.22
C PHE A 444 19.75 1.93 -15.32
N HIS A 445 20.34 1.46 -16.42
CA HIS A 445 19.58 0.88 -17.51
C HIS A 445 19.62 -0.65 -17.47
N ALA A 446 18.47 -1.26 -17.64
CA ALA A 446 18.38 -2.69 -17.96
C ALA A 446 18.98 -2.98 -19.35
N PRO A 447 19.28 -4.25 -19.69
CA PRO A 447 19.89 -4.60 -20.96
C PRO A 447 19.08 -4.19 -22.21
N ASP A 448 17.77 -4.05 -22.09
CA ASP A 448 16.85 -3.59 -23.14
C ASP A 448 16.70 -2.06 -23.19
N GLY A 449 17.43 -1.32 -22.35
CA GLY A 449 17.45 0.14 -22.29
C GLY A 449 16.41 0.78 -21.37
N LEU A 450 15.58 -0.01 -20.67
CA LEU A 450 14.62 0.53 -19.70
C LEU A 450 15.38 1.19 -18.55
N LEU A 451 14.97 2.42 -18.19
CA LEU A 451 15.51 3.13 -17.03
C LEU A 451 14.89 2.56 -15.75
N ILE A 452 15.74 2.13 -14.83
CA ILE A 452 15.36 1.57 -13.54
C ILE A 452 15.75 2.52 -12.41
N HIS A 453 14.82 2.80 -11.51
CA HIS A 453 15.02 3.61 -10.32
C HIS A 453 15.33 2.70 -9.13
N ALA A 454 16.20 3.16 -8.22
CA ALA A 454 16.57 2.42 -7.03
C ALA A 454 17.01 3.35 -5.89
N GLN A 455 16.96 2.85 -4.66
CA GLN A 455 17.50 3.50 -3.48
C GLN A 455 18.78 2.77 -3.06
N LEU A 456 19.87 3.52 -2.92
CA LEU A 456 21.18 3.02 -2.54
C LEU A 456 21.51 3.47 -1.11
N PHE A 457 21.68 2.49 -0.22
CA PHE A 457 22.09 2.71 1.17
C PHE A 457 23.60 2.43 1.27
N VAL A 458 24.39 3.42 1.67
CA VAL A 458 25.85 3.30 1.77
C VAL A 458 26.27 3.38 3.23
N PRO A 459 26.99 2.36 3.75
CA PRO A 459 27.52 2.36 5.11
C PRO A 459 28.33 3.64 5.43
N GLN A 460 28.24 4.09 6.67
CA GLN A 460 29.01 5.23 7.19
C GLN A 460 30.05 4.78 8.24
N ASP A 461 30.71 3.65 7.98
CA ASP A 461 31.65 3.00 8.90
C ASP A 461 33.14 3.33 8.60
N GLY A 462 33.40 4.07 7.54
CA GLY A 462 34.76 4.46 7.12
C GLY A 462 35.56 3.33 6.43
N LEU A 463 34.97 2.16 6.19
CA LEU A 463 35.61 1.09 5.44
C LEU A 463 35.62 1.39 3.94
N THR A 464 36.59 0.81 3.22
CA THR A 464 36.76 1.02 1.79
C THR A 464 36.16 -0.08 0.94
N LYS A 465 35.73 -1.20 1.55
CA LYS A 465 35.15 -2.36 0.88
C LYS A 465 34.06 -2.98 1.73
N HIS A 466 32.90 -3.13 1.16
CA HIS A 466 31.67 -3.61 1.79
C HIS A 466 31.15 -4.87 1.09
N CYS A 467 30.39 -5.69 1.82
CA CYS A 467 29.43 -6.61 1.20
C CYS A 467 28.35 -5.79 0.47
N ALA A 468 27.59 -6.45 -0.37
CA ALA A 468 26.42 -5.82 -0.99
C ALA A 468 25.20 -6.71 -0.87
N VAL A 469 24.02 -6.11 -0.75
CA VAL A 469 22.74 -6.79 -0.68
C VAL A 469 21.76 -6.13 -1.66
N ILE A 470 21.12 -6.93 -2.50
CA ILE A 470 19.97 -6.47 -3.29
C ILE A 470 18.69 -6.79 -2.51
N PHE A 471 17.83 -5.81 -2.42
CA PHE A 471 16.46 -5.97 -1.93
C PHE A 471 15.48 -5.88 -3.09
N ASP A 472 14.68 -6.94 -3.26
CA ASP A 472 13.59 -7.01 -4.21
C ASP A 472 12.25 -6.99 -3.46
N HIS A 473 11.42 -5.99 -3.74
CA HIS A 473 10.11 -5.87 -3.10
C HIS A 473 9.12 -6.92 -3.61
N GLY A 474 8.05 -7.15 -2.86
CA GLY A 474 6.93 -7.99 -3.27
C GLY A 474 5.96 -7.25 -4.21
N GLY A 475 4.88 -7.88 -4.54
CA GLY A 475 3.84 -7.26 -5.31
C GLY A 475 3.61 -7.94 -6.67
N SER A 476 4.09 -7.56 -7.76
CA SER A 476 5.11 -6.62 -8.24
C SER A 476 4.69 -5.14 -8.28
N ARG A 477 3.40 -4.85 -8.33
CA ARG A 477 2.83 -3.48 -8.47
C ARG A 477 3.03 -2.65 -7.20
N ARG A 478 4.28 -2.32 -6.90
CA ARG A 478 4.72 -1.47 -5.78
C ARG A 478 5.80 -0.51 -6.25
N GLN A 479 6.04 0.53 -5.47
CA GLN A 479 7.20 1.41 -5.58
C GLN A 479 7.78 1.61 -4.19
N MET A 480 9.05 1.26 -3.98
CA MET A 480 9.77 1.57 -2.75
C MET A 480 10.10 3.06 -2.73
N LEU A 481 9.89 3.69 -1.57
CA LEU A 481 10.13 5.11 -1.33
C LEU A 481 11.52 5.34 -0.73
N PRO A 482 12.10 6.54 -0.86
CA PRO A 482 13.39 6.86 -0.24
C PRO A 482 13.25 7.16 1.28
N GLY A 483 12.55 6.29 1.99
CA GLY A 483 12.23 6.40 3.42
C GLY A 483 11.21 5.37 3.83
N PHE A 484 10.58 5.60 4.97
CA PHE A 484 9.47 4.78 5.44
C PHE A 484 8.33 4.73 4.43
N HIS A 485 7.69 3.56 4.34
CA HIS A 485 6.66 3.27 3.35
C HIS A 485 5.26 3.39 3.95
N TYR A 486 4.24 3.55 3.09
CA TYR A 486 2.83 3.59 3.50
C TYR A 486 2.20 2.21 3.77
N LEU A 487 2.92 1.12 3.53
CA LEU A 487 2.56 -0.23 3.94
C LEU A 487 3.53 -0.70 5.02
N GLU A 488 3.02 -1.21 6.13
CA GLU A 488 3.79 -1.55 7.32
C GLU A 488 4.93 -2.54 7.02
N PHE A 489 4.64 -3.63 6.36
CA PHE A 489 5.65 -4.65 6.05
C PHE A 489 6.77 -4.16 5.09
N TYR A 490 6.53 -3.11 4.27
CA TYR A 490 7.61 -2.45 3.52
C TYR A 490 8.36 -1.41 4.36
N THR A 491 7.74 -0.87 5.39
CA THR A 491 8.43 -0.11 6.43
C THR A 491 9.42 -1.02 7.16
N ASP A 492 9.03 -2.22 7.58
CA ASP A 492 9.90 -3.20 8.22
C ASP A 492 11.07 -3.62 7.30
N LEU A 493 10.81 -3.77 5.99
CA LEU A 493 11.83 -4.08 5.00
C LEU A 493 12.76 -2.88 4.72
N TYR A 494 12.24 -1.65 4.76
CA TYR A 494 13.07 -0.44 4.75
C TYR A 494 14.00 -0.40 5.97
N GLU A 495 13.50 -0.70 7.16
CA GLU A 495 14.26 -0.77 8.40
C GLU A 495 15.31 -1.89 8.34
N SER A 496 14.99 -3.01 7.69
CA SER A 496 15.94 -4.09 7.39
C SER A 496 17.05 -3.63 6.43
N ASN A 497 16.75 -2.81 5.40
CA ASN A 497 17.75 -2.19 4.54
C ASN A 497 18.70 -1.29 5.33
N GLN A 498 18.17 -0.51 6.28
CA GLN A 498 18.96 0.32 7.19
C GLN A 498 19.85 -0.54 8.11
N TYR A 499 19.32 -1.67 8.60
CA TYR A 499 20.07 -2.61 9.41
C TYR A 499 21.26 -3.19 8.65
N TYR A 500 21.07 -3.68 7.41
CA TYR A 500 22.17 -4.18 6.58
C TYR A 500 23.22 -3.11 6.29
N ALA A 501 22.78 -1.86 6.02
CA ALA A 501 23.71 -0.74 5.78
C ALA A 501 24.52 -0.41 7.04
N ASN A 502 23.86 -0.38 8.20
CA ASN A 502 24.56 -0.14 9.49
C ASN A 502 25.54 -1.25 9.85
N HIS A 503 25.33 -2.47 9.33
CA HIS A 503 26.21 -3.65 9.52
C HIS A 503 27.17 -3.86 8.34
N GLY A 504 27.54 -2.79 7.62
CA GLY A 504 28.64 -2.77 6.66
C GLY A 504 28.36 -3.35 5.29
N CYS A 505 27.09 -3.48 4.86
CA CYS A 505 26.73 -3.85 3.50
C CYS A 505 26.16 -2.65 2.73
N VAL A 506 26.59 -2.41 1.50
CA VAL A 506 25.88 -1.53 0.57
C VAL A 506 24.58 -2.21 0.16
N VAL A 507 23.44 -1.52 0.35
CA VAL A 507 22.13 -2.09 -0.03
C VAL A 507 21.57 -1.36 -1.24
N LEU A 508 21.01 -2.09 -2.20
CA LEU A 508 20.31 -1.56 -3.35
C LEU A 508 18.87 -2.08 -3.34
N SER A 509 17.91 -1.20 -3.06
CA SER A 509 16.47 -1.46 -3.16
C SER A 509 15.99 -1.06 -4.54
N ILE A 510 15.54 -2.02 -5.35
CA ILE A 510 15.25 -1.83 -6.77
C ILE A 510 13.74 -1.66 -6.99
N ASN A 511 13.35 -0.59 -7.70
CA ASN A 511 12.03 -0.47 -8.30
C ASN A 511 12.09 -1.06 -9.72
N TYR A 512 11.92 -2.38 -9.82
CA TYR A 512 11.97 -3.11 -11.09
C TYR A 512 10.67 -2.92 -11.89
N ARG A 513 10.72 -3.20 -13.22
CA ARG A 513 9.54 -3.17 -14.11
C ARG A 513 8.39 -4.00 -13.54
N SER A 514 7.17 -3.76 -13.97
CA SER A 514 5.91 -4.18 -13.38
C SER A 514 5.55 -3.48 -12.05
N GLY A 515 6.43 -2.61 -11.51
CA GLY A 515 6.11 -1.68 -10.43
C GLY A 515 5.18 -0.54 -10.88
N ILE A 516 4.76 0.29 -9.95
CA ILE A 516 3.81 1.40 -10.17
C ILE A 516 4.50 2.77 -10.13
N MET A 517 3.80 3.82 -10.55
CA MET A 517 4.18 5.24 -10.47
C MET A 517 5.25 5.68 -11.47
N TYR A 518 5.62 4.82 -12.41
CA TYR A 518 6.51 5.12 -13.53
C TYR A 518 5.79 5.03 -14.89
N GLY A 519 4.47 5.08 -14.87
CA GLY A 519 3.58 5.03 -16.02
C GLY A 519 3.20 3.61 -16.46
N HIS A 520 2.18 3.54 -17.31
CA HIS A 520 1.57 2.31 -17.82
C HIS A 520 2.58 1.32 -18.42
N ASN A 521 3.48 1.80 -19.29
CA ASN A 521 4.42 0.92 -19.99
C ASN A 521 5.44 0.27 -19.04
N PHE A 522 5.73 0.88 -17.92
CA PHE A 522 6.58 0.32 -16.88
C PHE A 522 5.79 -0.72 -16.07
N ARG A 523 4.56 -0.39 -15.69
CA ARG A 523 3.67 -1.27 -14.92
C ARG A 523 3.24 -2.50 -15.72
N GLU A 524 2.84 -2.33 -16.97
CA GLU A 524 2.41 -3.39 -17.88
C GLU A 524 3.56 -3.83 -18.81
N ALA A 525 4.76 -3.95 -18.22
CA ALA A 525 5.91 -4.45 -18.95
C ALA A 525 5.66 -5.86 -19.49
N LYS A 526 6.13 -6.12 -20.72
CA LYS A 526 5.91 -7.42 -21.38
C LYS A 526 6.72 -8.53 -20.70
N ASN A 527 6.17 -9.73 -20.69
CA ASN A 527 6.82 -10.95 -20.25
C ASN A 527 7.28 -10.92 -18.79
N TYR A 528 6.57 -10.23 -17.87
CA TYR A 528 6.86 -10.27 -16.45
C TYR A 528 6.25 -11.49 -15.77
N GLY A 529 6.73 -11.86 -14.60
CA GLY A 529 6.23 -12.97 -13.79
C GLY A 529 6.16 -14.30 -14.53
N ALA A 530 4.99 -14.91 -14.51
CA ALA A 530 4.71 -16.18 -15.18
C ALA A 530 4.90 -16.17 -16.70
N GLU A 531 4.97 -15.00 -17.32
CA GLU A 531 5.06 -14.84 -18.78
C GLU A 531 6.49 -14.73 -19.30
N GLY A 532 7.53 -14.83 -18.45
CA GLY A 532 8.91 -14.76 -18.90
C GLY A 532 9.91 -14.21 -17.88
N GLY A 533 9.43 -13.63 -16.77
CA GLY A 533 10.29 -13.10 -15.70
C GLY A 533 11.20 -11.97 -16.18
N SER A 534 10.69 -11.04 -17.03
CA SER A 534 11.49 -9.97 -17.63
C SER A 534 12.09 -8.99 -16.61
N GLU A 535 11.45 -8.82 -15.47
CA GLU A 535 11.91 -7.99 -14.33
C GLU A 535 13.20 -8.52 -13.70
N TYR A 536 13.51 -9.79 -13.87
CA TYR A 536 14.78 -10.34 -13.40
C TYR A 536 16.00 -9.72 -14.12
N GLN A 537 15.82 -9.20 -15.32
CA GLN A 537 16.89 -8.45 -16.01
C GLN A 537 17.23 -7.15 -15.30
N ASP A 538 16.27 -6.53 -14.63
CA ASP A 538 16.46 -5.31 -13.85
C ASP A 538 17.26 -5.60 -12.56
N VAL A 539 17.00 -6.75 -11.94
CA VAL A 539 17.77 -7.27 -10.79
C VAL A 539 19.23 -7.53 -11.20
N LEU A 540 19.45 -8.16 -12.35
CA LEU A 540 20.81 -8.37 -12.87
C LEU A 540 21.52 -7.06 -13.23
N ALA A 541 20.80 -6.08 -13.76
CA ALA A 541 21.35 -4.75 -14.01
C ALA A 541 21.75 -4.05 -12.70
N GLY A 542 20.94 -4.18 -11.64
CA GLY A 542 21.27 -3.73 -10.28
C GLY A 542 22.50 -4.43 -9.71
N ALA A 543 22.62 -5.74 -9.90
CA ALA A 543 23.82 -6.48 -9.52
C ALA A 543 25.07 -5.99 -10.27
N ALA A 544 24.95 -5.73 -11.57
CA ALA A 544 26.04 -5.16 -12.37
C ALA A 544 26.40 -3.73 -11.89
N TYR A 545 25.42 -2.90 -11.56
CA TYR A 545 25.64 -1.58 -10.97
C TYR A 545 26.48 -1.67 -9.67
N LEU A 546 26.10 -2.56 -8.74
CA LEU A 546 26.84 -2.76 -7.50
C LEU A 546 28.26 -3.30 -7.72
N ARG A 547 28.44 -4.27 -8.61
CA ARG A 547 29.76 -4.87 -8.93
C ARG A 547 30.75 -3.86 -9.51
N ASN A 548 30.26 -2.84 -10.18
CA ASN A 548 31.09 -1.78 -10.78
C ASN A 548 31.48 -0.67 -9.78
N ARG A 549 30.95 -0.69 -8.56
CA ARG A 549 31.29 0.27 -7.52
C ARG A 549 32.66 -0.07 -6.90
N SER A 550 33.45 0.96 -6.65
CA SER A 550 34.79 0.81 -6.04
C SER A 550 34.74 0.39 -4.56
N ASP A 551 33.62 0.68 -3.88
CA ASP A 551 33.38 0.40 -2.45
C ASP A 551 32.68 -0.94 -2.20
N VAL A 552 32.35 -1.73 -3.24
CA VAL A 552 31.71 -3.04 -3.14
C VAL A 552 32.72 -4.15 -3.42
N ASP A 553 32.70 -5.22 -2.60
CA ASP A 553 33.36 -6.48 -2.89
C ASP A 553 32.41 -7.39 -3.68
N PRO A 554 32.66 -7.62 -5.00
CA PRO A 554 31.74 -8.40 -5.84
C PRO A 554 31.66 -9.89 -5.47
N ALA A 555 32.58 -10.41 -4.61
CA ALA A 555 32.52 -11.78 -4.11
C ALA A 555 31.61 -11.94 -2.89
N ARG A 556 31.07 -10.84 -2.35
CA ARG A 556 30.28 -10.79 -1.11
C ARG A 556 28.91 -10.15 -1.37
N MET A 557 28.19 -10.64 -2.40
CA MET A 557 26.86 -10.16 -2.74
C MET A 557 25.78 -11.13 -2.29
N GLY A 558 24.75 -10.60 -1.63
CA GLY A 558 23.52 -11.29 -1.25
C GLY A 558 22.30 -10.72 -1.93
N ILE A 559 21.18 -11.41 -1.79
CA ILE A 559 19.88 -10.99 -2.31
C ILE A 559 18.79 -11.38 -1.32
N TYR A 560 17.76 -10.56 -1.15
CA TYR A 560 16.63 -10.93 -0.31
C TYR A 560 15.34 -10.24 -0.75
N GLY A 561 14.20 -10.85 -0.42
CA GLY A 561 12.90 -10.29 -0.70
C GLY A 561 11.75 -11.11 -0.15
N LEU A 562 10.57 -10.48 -0.15
CA LEU A 562 9.31 -11.06 0.32
C LEU A 562 8.38 -11.29 -0.87
N SER A 563 7.64 -12.44 -0.87
CA SER A 563 6.58 -12.69 -1.86
C SER A 563 7.14 -12.73 -3.30
N TYR A 564 6.71 -11.82 -4.16
CA TYR A 564 7.31 -11.65 -5.50
C TYR A 564 8.82 -11.35 -5.43
N GLY A 565 9.27 -10.61 -4.41
CA GLY A 565 10.70 -10.39 -4.14
C GLY A 565 11.41 -11.68 -3.71
N GLY A 566 10.72 -12.58 -3.00
CA GLY A 566 11.18 -13.95 -2.72
C GLY A 566 11.34 -14.77 -4.00
N TYR A 567 10.41 -14.65 -4.94
CA TYR A 567 10.52 -15.23 -6.29
C TYR A 567 11.78 -14.73 -7.02
N LEU A 568 12.03 -13.42 -7.04
CA LEU A 568 13.22 -12.84 -7.69
C LEU A 568 14.52 -13.26 -6.98
N THR A 569 14.50 -13.33 -5.65
CA THR A 569 15.58 -13.88 -4.82
C THR A 569 15.90 -15.32 -5.23
N ALA A 570 14.88 -16.18 -5.29
CA ALA A 570 15.03 -17.58 -5.67
C ALA A 570 15.53 -17.72 -7.12
N LEU A 571 15.06 -16.87 -8.07
CA LEU A 571 15.60 -16.80 -9.44
C LEU A 571 17.07 -16.43 -9.45
N GLY A 572 17.47 -15.42 -8.64
CA GLY A 572 18.86 -15.00 -8.49
C GLY A 572 19.76 -16.13 -8.04
N LEU A 573 19.35 -16.86 -7.01
CA LEU A 573 20.10 -18.00 -6.48
C LEU A 573 20.12 -19.18 -7.45
N ALA A 574 19.02 -19.43 -8.17
CA ALA A 574 18.93 -20.53 -9.12
C ALA A 574 19.77 -20.31 -10.37
N ARG A 575 19.67 -19.13 -10.99
CA ARG A 575 20.28 -18.84 -12.29
C ARG A 575 21.69 -18.26 -12.19
N ASN A 576 21.97 -17.53 -11.09
CA ASN A 576 23.21 -16.78 -10.90
C ASN A 576 23.84 -16.96 -9.54
N SER A 577 24.02 -18.23 -9.10
CA SER A 577 24.79 -18.57 -7.91
C SER A 577 26.27 -18.12 -7.97
N ASP A 578 26.76 -17.76 -9.15
CA ASP A 578 28.08 -17.15 -9.37
C ASP A 578 28.11 -15.67 -8.95
N ILE A 579 26.96 -14.99 -8.95
CA ILE A 579 26.80 -13.59 -8.51
C ILE A 579 26.39 -13.54 -7.04
N PHE A 580 25.31 -14.24 -6.68
CA PHE A 580 24.71 -14.18 -5.37
C PHE A 580 25.26 -15.28 -4.45
N LYS A 581 26.01 -14.86 -3.43
CA LYS A 581 26.68 -15.75 -2.47
C LYS A 581 25.67 -16.50 -1.57
N ALA A 582 24.59 -15.85 -1.19
CA ALA A 582 23.50 -16.37 -0.38
C ALA A 582 22.25 -15.50 -0.56
N GLY A 583 21.07 -15.99 -0.18
CA GLY A 583 19.85 -15.20 -0.20
C GLY A 583 18.85 -15.56 0.89
N VAL A 584 17.95 -14.61 1.17
CA VAL A 584 16.81 -14.80 2.08
C VAL A 584 15.52 -14.68 1.27
N ASP A 585 14.82 -15.78 1.16
CA ASP A 585 13.58 -15.95 0.43
C ASP A 585 12.42 -16.06 1.44
N MET A 586 11.62 -15.01 1.50
CA MET A 586 10.47 -14.94 2.40
C MET A 586 9.19 -15.12 1.60
N ALA A 587 8.47 -16.24 1.83
CA ALA A 587 7.18 -16.56 1.22
C ALA A 587 7.16 -16.39 -0.32
N GLY A 588 8.23 -16.78 -1.01
CA GLY A 588 8.38 -16.61 -2.46
C GLY A 588 7.55 -17.57 -3.30
N VAL A 589 7.18 -17.14 -4.52
CA VAL A 589 6.60 -18.02 -5.53
C VAL A 589 7.73 -18.77 -6.26
N HIS A 590 7.69 -20.09 -6.27
CA HIS A 590 8.78 -20.90 -6.80
C HIS A 590 8.42 -21.67 -8.08
N ASN A 591 7.12 -21.85 -8.34
CA ASN A 591 6.62 -22.50 -9.55
C ASN A 591 5.30 -21.87 -10.01
N TRP A 592 5.37 -20.96 -10.94
CA TRP A 592 4.21 -20.30 -11.53
C TRP A 592 3.23 -21.26 -12.20
N ALA A 593 3.72 -22.39 -12.71
CA ALA A 593 2.87 -23.38 -13.37
C ALA A 593 1.94 -24.11 -12.40
N THR A 594 2.19 -24.04 -11.08
CA THR A 594 1.38 -24.67 -10.03
C THR A 594 0.68 -23.68 -9.12
N THR A 595 1.02 -22.39 -9.16
CA THR A 595 0.33 -21.38 -8.35
C THR A 595 -1.12 -21.23 -8.80
N ARG A 596 -2.02 -21.02 -7.84
CA ARG A 596 -3.44 -20.75 -8.07
C ARG A 596 -3.80 -19.30 -7.75
N ASP A 597 -2.80 -18.46 -7.53
CA ASP A 597 -3.01 -17.06 -7.22
C ASP A 597 -3.71 -16.36 -8.39
N ALA A 598 -4.95 -15.90 -8.16
CA ALA A 598 -5.76 -15.21 -9.15
C ALA A 598 -5.19 -13.82 -9.51
N ASP A 599 -4.35 -13.23 -8.63
CA ASP A 599 -3.78 -11.91 -8.85
C ASP A 599 -2.54 -11.95 -9.77
N TYR A 600 -1.82 -13.10 -9.80
CA TYR A 600 -0.60 -13.29 -10.60
C TYR A 600 -0.68 -14.45 -11.59
N GLY A 601 -1.60 -15.36 -11.37
CA GLY A 601 -1.73 -16.58 -12.13
C GLY A 601 -3.06 -16.62 -12.87
N ARG A 602 -3.03 -16.36 -14.18
CA ARG A 602 -3.97 -17.08 -15.02
C ARG A 602 -3.85 -18.56 -14.66
N ALA A 603 -4.96 -19.23 -14.43
CA ALA A 603 -4.95 -20.68 -14.51
C ALA A 603 -4.29 -20.99 -15.86
N VAL A 604 -3.05 -21.52 -15.84
CA VAL A 604 -2.22 -21.70 -17.04
C VAL A 604 -2.97 -22.64 -17.97
N GLY A 605 -3.69 -22.05 -18.94
CA GLY A 605 -4.72 -22.77 -19.70
C GLY A 605 -4.15 -23.75 -20.70
N THR A 606 -3.15 -23.33 -21.47
CA THR A 606 -2.55 -24.14 -22.55
C THR A 606 -1.23 -24.79 -22.11
N ALA A 607 -0.81 -25.84 -22.80
CA ALA A 607 0.50 -26.46 -22.58
C ALA A 607 1.67 -25.49 -22.84
N ALA A 608 1.50 -24.56 -23.79
CA ALA A 608 2.53 -23.57 -24.12
C ALA A 608 2.66 -22.52 -22.99
N GLU A 609 1.58 -21.98 -22.50
CA GLU A 609 1.57 -21.04 -21.36
C GLU A 609 2.15 -21.70 -20.11
N ARG A 610 1.75 -22.95 -19.81
CA ARG A 610 2.31 -23.71 -18.69
C ARG A 610 3.83 -23.87 -18.81
N LYS A 611 4.33 -24.11 -20.02
CA LYS A 611 5.79 -24.23 -20.26
C LYS A 611 6.50 -22.89 -20.03
N ILE A 612 5.92 -21.77 -20.45
CA ILE A 612 6.48 -20.44 -20.21
C ILE A 612 6.50 -20.14 -18.70
N ALA A 613 5.41 -20.43 -18.00
CA ALA A 613 5.31 -20.24 -16.57
C ALA A 613 6.34 -21.08 -15.79
N GLU A 614 6.53 -22.36 -16.21
CA GLU A 614 7.55 -23.23 -15.63
C GLU A 614 8.96 -22.68 -15.89
N ASP A 615 9.26 -22.28 -17.14
CA ASP A 615 10.56 -21.71 -17.52
C ASP A 615 10.85 -20.37 -16.81
N SER A 616 9.83 -19.62 -16.45
CA SER A 616 9.92 -18.37 -15.68
C SER A 616 10.17 -18.61 -14.18
N SER A 617 10.04 -19.85 -13.71
CA SER A 617 10.07 -20.21 -12.30
C SER A 617 11.48 -20.59 -11.83
N PRO A 618 11.84 -20.31 -10.54
CA PRO A 618 13.10 -20.75 -9.95
C PRO A 618 13.36 -22.26 -10.06
N VAL A 619 12.32 -23.08 -9.91
CA VAL A 619 12.42 -24.55 -9.98
C VAL A 619 12.90 -25.06 -11.34
N SER A 620 12.76 -24.28 -12.42
CA SER A 620 13.27 -24.65 -13.75
C SER A 620 14.79 -24.62 -13.83
N ALA A 621 15.45 -23.85 -12.96
CA ALA A 621 16.91 -23.70 -12.91
C ALA A 621 17.55 -24.36 -11.67
N ILE A 622 16.85 -25.31 -11.07
CA ILE A 622 17.32 -25.99 -9.84
C ILE A 622 18.69 -26.68 -10.02
N ASP A 623 19.02 -27.12 -11.24
CA ASP A 623 20.27 -27.81 -11.55
C ASP A 623 21.49 -26.90 -11.48
N THR A 624 21.32 -25.59 -11.64
CA THR A 624 22.39 -24.59 -11.54
C THR A 624 22.48 -23.93 -10.17
N TRP A 625 21.54 -24.17 -9.29
CA TRP A 625 21.52 -23.61 -7.94
C TRP A 625 22.65 -24.19 -7.05
N ARG A 626 23.45 -23.32 -6.45
CA ARG A 626 24.60 -23.68 -5.57
C ARG A 626 24.61 -22.89 -4.26
N SER A 627 24.04 -21.67 -4.25
CA SER A 627 24.11 -20.76 -3.12
C SER A 627 23.19 -21.19 -1.99
N PRO A 628 23.59 -21.09 -0.71
CA PRO A 628 22.73 -21.35 0.42
C PRO A 628 21.55 -20.37 0.46
N VAL A 629 20.42 -20.85 0.95
CA VAL A 629 19.19 -20.07 1.08
C VAL A 629 18.59 -20.20 2.48
N PHE A 630 18.12 -19.07 3.02
CA PHE A 630 17.23 -19.02 4.16
C PHE A 630 15.81 -18.83 3.63
N MET A 631 14.90 -19.73 3.97
CA MET A 631 13.50 -19.70 3.56
C MET A 631 12.60 -19.49 4.76
N SER A 632 11.58 -18.62 4.65
CA SER A 632 10.57 -18.45 5.69
C SER A 632 9.17 -18.37 5.12
N GLN A 633 8.17 -18.88 5.87
CA GLN A 633 6.76 -18.75 5.49
C GLN A 633 5.85 -19.02 6.70
N GLY A 634 4.72 -18.30 6.79
CA GLY A 634 3.59 -18.66 7.63
C GLY A 634 2.80 -19.83 7.02
N ASP A 635 2.22 -20.72 7.81
CA ASP A 635 1.49 -21.86 7.24
C ASP A 635 0.02 -21.57 6.92
N ASP A 636 -0.53 -20.42 7.41
CA ASP A 636 -1.81 -19.83 6.94
C ASP A 636 -1.56 -18.74 5.87
N ASP A 637 -0.48 -18.86 5.10
CA ASP A 637 -0.21 -17.95 3.99
C ASP A 637 -1.36 -17.99 2.98
N ARG A 638 -1.98 -16.82 2.75
CA ARG A 638 -3.18 -16.66 1.95
C ARG A 638 -2.91 -16.16 0.54
N ASN A 639 -1.68 -15.74 0.29
CA ASN A 639 -1.20 -15.18 -0.96
C ASN A 639 -0.39 -16.23 -1.74
N VAL A 640 0.60 -16.83 -1.09
CA VAL A 640 1.46 -17.85 -1.67
C VAL A 640 1.23 -19.19 -0.96
N GLU A 641 0.81 -20.21 -1.71
CA GLU A 641 0.55 -21.53 -1.11
C GLU A 641 1.81 -22.09 -0.43
N PHE A 642 1.69 -22.56 0.80
CA PHE A 642 2.78 -23.16 1.58
C PHE A 642 3.50 -24.31 0.84
N SER A 643 2.79 -24.98 -0.06
CA SER A 643 3.34 -26.04 -0.93
C SER A 643 4.48 -25.54 -1.84
N GLN A 644 4.53 -24.24 -2.16
CA GLN A 644 5.62 -23.64 -2.94
C GLN A 644 6.96 -23.75 -2.19
N GLY A 645 6.98 -23.42 -0.89
CA GLY A 645 8.15 -23.59 -0.03
C GLY A 645 8.53 -25.05 0.15
N VAL A 646 7.55 -25.94 0.37
CA VAL A 646 7.78 -27.38 0.54
C VAL A 646 8.44 -28.00 -0.71
N ASP A 647 7.94 -27.67 -1.91
CA ASP A 647 8.49 -28.19 -3.17
C ASP A 647 9.94 -27.71 -3.38
N LEU A 648 10.20 -26.41 -3.24
CA LEU A 648 11.54 -25.86 -3.42
C LEU A 648 12.54 -26.45 -2.42
N ALA A 649 12.22 -26.44 -1.13
CA ALA A 649 13.10 -26.97 -0.10
C ALA A 649 13.43 -28.44 -0.32
N THR A 650 12.45 -29.26 -0.75
CA THR A 650 12.64 -30.67 -1.06
C THR A 650 13.62 -30.86 -2.23
N ARG A 651 13.48 -30.09 -3.30
CA ARG A 651 14.37 -30.15 -4.49
C ARG A 651 15.78 -29.70 -4.14
N LEU A 652 15.95 -28.61 -3.38
CA LEU A 652 17.25 -28.08 -2.99
C LEU A 652 18.02 -29.06 -2.10
N ARG A 653 17.36 -29.68 -1.10
CA ARG A 653 17.95 -30.73 -0.27
C ARG A 653 18.42 -31.93 -1.08
N ALA A 654 17.61 -32.35 -2.06
CA ALA A 654 18.00 -33.46 -2.94
C ALA A 654 19.24 -33.14 -3.79
N LYS A 655 19.53 -31.84 -4.04
CA LYS A 655 20.74 -31.34 -4.71
C LYS A 655 21.90 -31.08 -3.75
N GLY A 656 21.74 -31.24 -2.44
CA GLY A 656 22.75 -30.95 -1.43
C GLY A 656 23.00 -29.45 -1.22
N VAL A 657 22.08 -28.60 -1.63
CA VAL A 657 22.11 -27.15 -1.33
C VAL A 657 21.77 -26.95 0.15
N GLU A 658 22.48 -26.06 0.82
CA GLU A 658 22.19 -25.68 2.20
C GLU A 658 20.89 -24.86 2.25
N VAL A 659 19.87 -25.38 2.95
CA VAL A 659 18.57 -24.73 3.17
C VAL A 659 18.37 -24.57 4.66
N VAL A 660 18.17 -23.34 5.11
CA VAL A 660 17.69 -23.00 6.45
C VAL A 660 16.21 -22.65 6.34
N GLU A 661 15.38 -23.24 7.17
CA GLU A 661 13.94 -23.02 7.17
C GLU A 661 13.47 -22.40 8.47
N MET A 662 12.55 -21.43 8.37
CA MET A 662 11.84 -20.84 9.48
C MET A 662 10.35 -20.80 9.13
N VAL A 663 9.55 -21.58 9.85
CA VAL A 663 8.10 -21.67 9.64
C VAL A 663 7.39 -21.11 10.86
N PHE A 664 6.39 -20.27 10.60
CA PHE A 664 5.54 -19.68 11.63
C PHE A 664 4.14 -20.29 11.59
N PRO A 665 3.83 -21.24 12.51
CA PRO A 665 2.51 -21.87 12.58
C PRO A 665 1.41 -20.83 12.87
N ASN A 666 0.33 -20.88 12.06
CA ASN A 666 -0.85 -20.01 12.14
C ASN A 666 -0.58 -18.53 11.79
N GLU A 667 0.60 -18.17 11.30
CA GLU A 667 0.87 -16.85 10.74
C GLU A 667 0.48 -16.79 9.25
N THR A 668 0.12 -15.57 8.80
CA THR A 668 -0.29 -15.28 7.43
C THR A 668 0.92 -14.94 6.54
N HIS A 669 0.68 -14.38 5.37
CA HIS A 669 1.71 -14.00 4.41
C HIS A 669 2.70 -12.97 4.96
N GLU A 670 2.16 -11.91 5.56
CA GLU A 670 2.87 -11.01 6.46
C GLU A 670 2.54 -11.43 7.90
N ASN A 671 3.54 -11.62 8.74
CA ASN A 671 3.29 -12.04 10.12
C ASN A 671 2.39 -11.03 10.84
N LEU A 672 1.35 -11.51 11.51
CA LEU A 672 0.42 -10.67 12.26
C LEU A 672 0.99 -10.24 13.62
N LYS A 673 1.90 -11.05 14.20
CA LYS A 673 2.57 -10.71 15.45
C LYS A 673 3.92 -10.04 15.20
N PHE A 674 4.15 -8.94 15.88
CA PHE A 674 5.43 -8.25 15.89
C PHE A 674 6.58 -9.15 16.38
N ALA A 675 6.34 -9.98 17.39
CA ALA A 675 7.34 -10.91 17.89
C ALA A 675 7.86 -11.87 16.82
N ASP A 676 6.98 -12.38 15.94
CA ASP A 676 7.35 -13.29 14.86
C ASP A 676 8.04 -12.52 13.71
N THR A 677 7.59 -11.29 13.41
CA THR A 677 8.25 -10.37 12.47
C THR A 677 9.67 -10.05 12.91
N LEU A 678 9.87 -9.67 14.18
CA LEU A 678 11.19 -9.39 14.73
C LEU A 678 12.09 -10.63 14.68
N GLN A 679 11.57 -11.80 15.06
CA GLN A 679 12.33 -13.06 15.00
C GLN A 679 12.78 -13.39 13.58
N LEU A 680 11.91 -13.20 12.60
CA LEU A 680 12.21 -13.42 11.19
C LEU A 680 13.34 -12.52 10.70
N TYR A 681 13.19 -11.21 10.85
CA TYR A 681 14.17 -10.25 10.31
C TYR A 681 15.51 -10.31 11.04
N ASP A 682 15.51 -10.43 12.37
CA ASP A 682 16.76 -10.56 13.15
C ASP A 682 17.55 -11.82 12.77
N THR A 683 16.87 -12.98 12.73
CA THR A 683 17.53 -14.26 12.44
C THR A 683 18.00 -14.34 11.00
N SER A 684 17.18 -13.94 10.04
CA SER A 684 17.52 -14.01 8.62
C SER A 684 18.61 -13.01 8.23
N ALA A 685 18.59 -11.80 8.80
CA ALA A 685 19.62 -10.79 8.57
C ALA A 685 20.96 -11.22 9.16
N ALA A 686 20.97 -11.71 10.40
CA ALA A 686 22.19 -12.23 11.03
C ALA A 686 22.79 -13.40 10.23
N TRP A 687 21.94 -14.30 9.71
CA TRP A 687 22.38 -15.41 8.86
C TRP A 687 22.98 -14.91 7.53
N LEU A 688 22.31 -13.96 6.85
CA LEU A 688 22.81 -13.43 5.58
C LEU A 688 24.14 -12.68 5.76
N LEU A 689 24.25 -11.80 6.76
CA LEU A 689 25.48 -11.08 7.09
C LEU A 689 26.65 -12.05 7.34
N LYS A 690 26.41 -13.12 8.10
CA LYS A 690 27.40 -14.17 8.34
C LYS A 690 27.84 -14.85 7.03
N LYS A 691 26.92 -15.16 6.11
CA LYS A 691 27.24 -15.77 4.80
C LYS A 691 28.05 -14.83 3.91
N LEU A 692 27.81 -13.53 4.03
CA LEU A 692 28.57 -12.50 3.32
C LEU A 692 29.89 -12.12 3.99
N GLY A 693 30.19 -12.69 5.19
CA GLY A 693 31.38 -12.34 5.95
C GLY A 693 31.39 -10.86 6.37
N ALA A 694 30.21 -10.31 6.66
CA ALA A 694 30.11 -8.98 7.28
C ALA A 694 30.65 -9.04 8.73
N PRO A 695 31.15 -7.92 9.28
CA PRO A 695 31.71 -7.87 10.62
C PRO A 695 30.69 -8.22 11.71
#